data_e9a662b85f51191b3babfae8bcedf954
#
_entry.id   e9a662b85f51191b3babfae8bcedf954
#
_cell.length_a   1.000
_cell.length_b   1.000
_cell.length_c   1.000
_cell.angle_alpha   90.00
_cell.angle_beta   90.00
_cell.angle_gamma   90.00
#
_symmetry.space_group_name_H-M   'P 1'
#
loop_
_entity.id
_entity.type
_entity.pdbx_description
1 polymer ?
#
loop_
_entity_poly.entity_id
_entity_poly.type
_entity_poly.pdbx_seq_one_letter_code
_entity_poly.pdbx_strand_id
1 'polypeptide(L)'
;AANINIGKEREYGIGMFFFPNDELRLRQAKKMFEIIVEKEGMTFLGWREVPTTPTVLGKKALECMPKILQGFVAKPADVEKGLDFDRKLYIARKVFEQSNEESYVVSLSSRTIVYKGMFLVGQLRLFYNDLQDKDYESAIALVHSRFSTNTVPSWEKAHPYRYIVHNGEINTIRGNADKMLAREENMESDYLKDEMIKLTPVVDPNGSDSARLDNTLEFLLMSGMPLPLAMMITIPEPWENNEGMSREKRDFYQYYATMMEPWDGPASILFTDGDIMGAVLDRNGLRPSRYYITDDDQLILSSEVGVLDFDTTHIVKKERLHPGKMLLVDTVKGELIDDEILKDSYVKNQPYGEWLSDNLVFLKDLKIPNVAVEEYSYEESNRLMKAFGYSYEEVKDSVLPMALNGSEAIGAMGVDTPLAVLSKRHHPLFDYFKQLFAQVTNPPIDAIREEIVTSTSIYVGGEGNVLEEKAENCHVLKIHNPILTNTDLLKIRYAKVKNINVKDVPITYYKGTPLDKAINHLYVAVDQAHKNGANVVILTDRGVDENHVAIPSLLAVSAVHHHLIETKKSTSVSIILESGEPREVHHFATLLGYGACAINPYLAQFSIKKLIQDGLLKKDYYAAVNDYNNAVLHGIVKIASKMGISTLQSYQGSQIFEAVGISKKVIDEYFTNTVSRVEGITIEDIAEDVDYHHSKAFDMLGLKNDLSLDSEGDHKYRSGKEEHLYNPLTIHTLQTAAWTNNYELFKQYTSMINKETSPVSLRGLMDFNYPSKGVPIEEVESVDSIVKRFKTGAMSYGSISKEAHETLAIAMNMIHGKSNTGEGGEDLERLTVGPDGLNKCSAIKQVASGRFGVTSRYLVSAQEIQIKMAQGAKPGEGGHLPAGKVYPWIAKTRHSTPGVGLISPPPHHDIYSIEDLAQLIYDLKNANRNARISVKLVSEAGVGTVAAGVAKAGAQVILISGHDGGTGAAPRNSSIHNAGLPWELGLAETHQTLIMNGLRNK
;
A
#
# COMPACT_ATOMS: atom_id res chain seq x y z
N ALA A 1 -45.84 -6.18 -13.25
CA ALA A 1 -46.85 -5.21 -13.08
C ALA A 1 -47.37 -5.08 -11.66
N ALA A 2 -46.79 -4.20 -10.88
CA ALA A 2 -47.08 -4.04 -9.46
C ALA A 2 -48.24 -3.11 -9.18
N ASN A 3 -49.01 -2.64 -10.17
CA ASN A 3 -50.11 -1.66 -10.07
C ASN A 3 -49.77 -0.37 -9.25
N ILE A 4 -48.48 0.06 -9.29
CA ILE A 4 -48.00 1.28 -8.63
C ILE A 4 -48.14 2.44 -9.64
N ASN A 5 -48.84 3.49 -9.28
CA ASN A 5 -48.90 4.69 -10.11
C ASN A 5 -47.64 5.54 -9.81
N ILE A 6 -46.68 5.52 -10.70
CA ILE A 6 -45.39 6.18 -10.51
C ILE A 6 -45.30 7.59 -11.10
N GLY A 7 -46.29 8.06 -11.85
CA GLY A 7 -46.26 9.36 -12.49
C GLY A 7 -45.40 9.41 -13.76
N LYS A 8 -44.84 10.57 -14.08
CA LYS A 8 -44.00 10.79 -15.26
C LYS A 8 -42.55 10.48 -14.96
N GLU A 9 -41.78 10.27 -16.02
CA GLU A 9 -40.34 10.08 -15.96
C GLU A 9 -39.67 11.18 -15.17
N ARG A 10 -38.72 10.78 -14.28
CA ARG A 10 -37.97 11.64 -13.34
C ARG A 10 -38.80 12.39 -12.30
N GLU A 11 -40.11 12.06 -12.16
CA GLU A 11 -40.94 12.53 -11.05
C GLU A 11 -41.11 11.52 -9.93
N TYR A 12 -40.37 10.41 -10.03
CA TYR A 12 -40.26 9.38 -9.00
C TYR A 12 -38.83 8.88 -8.88
N GLY A 13 -38.44 8.47 -7.68
CA GLY A 13 -37.21 7.75 -7.39
C GLY A 13 -37.46 6.26 -7.26
N ILE A 14 -36.55 5.46 -7.74
CA ILE A 14 -36.54 4.00 -7.57
C ILE A 14 -35.41 3.61 -6.65
N GLY A 15 -35.76 2.91 -5.55
CA GLY A 15 -34.78 2.26 -4.69
C GLY A 15 -34.67 0.76 -5.00
N MET A 16 -33.46 0.25 -5.07
CA MET A 16 -33.17 -1.19 -5.06
C MET A 16 -32.63 -1.54 -3.69
N PHE A 17 -33.25 -2.53 -3.02
CA PHE A 17 -32.94 -2.89 -1.64
C PHE A 17 -32.60 -4.36 -1.50
N PHE A 18 -31.61 -4.65 -0.69
CA PHE A 18 -31.30 -5.96 -0.16
C PHE A 18 -31.74 -6.01 1.31
N PHE A 19 -32.78 -6.78 1.57
CA PHE A 19 -33.36 -6.98 2.90
C PHE A 19 -33.02 -8.34 3.49
N PRO A 20 -33.11 -8.49 4.83
CA PRO A 20 -33.00 -9.80 5.47
C PRO A 20 -34.16 -10.71 5.06
N ASN A 21 -33.92 -12.03 5.08
CA ASN A 21 -34.95 -13.04 4.75
C ASN A 21 -35.95 -13.29 5.87
N ASP A 22 -35.69 -12.83 7.09
CA ASP A 22 -36.61 -12.91 8.21
C ASP A 22 -37.83 -11.98 7.98
N GLU A 23 -39.01 -12.54 8.02
CA GLU A 23 -40.25 -11.81 7.71
C GLU A 23 -40.54 -10.63 8.66
N LEU A 24 -40.20 -10.78 9.95
CA LEU A 24 -40.43 -9.72 10.94
C LEU A 24 -39.49 -8.55 10.69
N ARG A 25 -38.20 -8.84 10.53
CA ARG A 25 -37.16 -7.86 10.24
C ARG A 25 -37.40 -7.15 8.90
N LEU A 26 -37.81 -7.91 7.88
CA LEU A 26 -38.23 -7.35 6.58
C LEU A 26 -39.37 -6.34 6.74
N ARG A 27 -40.45 -6.70 7.48
CA ARG A 27 -41.58 -5.78 7.71
C ARG A 27 -41.16 -4.51 8.48
N GLN A 28 -40.31 -4.66 9.50
CA GLN A 28 -39.79 -3.55 10.28
C GLN A 28 -38.95 -2.60 9.42
N ALA A 29 -38.01 -3.15 8.63
CA ALA A 29 -37.17 -2.37 7.74
C ALA A 29 -38.00 -1.62 6.66
N LYS A 30 -38.96 -2.29 6.03
CA LYS A 30 -39.90 -1.64 5.07
C LYS A 30 -40.65 -0.47 5.72
N LYS A 31 -41.22 -0.71 6.90
CA LYS A 31 -42.00 0.33 7.60
C LYS A 31 -41.14 1.49 8.06
N MET A 32 -39.90 1.21 8.48
CA MET A 32 -38.90 2.23 8.82
C MET A 32 -38.60 3.14 7.62
N PHE A 33 -38.30 2.54 6.45
CA PHE A 33 -38.04 3.32 5.24
C PHE A 33 -39.26 4.18 4.83
N GLU A 34 -40.49 3.63 4.86
CA GLU A 34 -41.71 4.38 4.58
C GLU A 34 -41.86 5.62 5.49
N ILE A 35 -41.61 5.43 6.80
CA ILE A 35 -41.68 6.53 7.79
C ILE A 35 -40.60 7.59 7.53
N ILE A 36 -39.39 7.17 7.18
CA ILE A 36 -38.29 8.10 6.87
C ILE A 36 -38.63 8.91 5.63
N VAL A 37 -39.10 8.28 4.56
CA VAL A 37 -39.52 8.99 3.33
C VAL A 37 -40.58 10.07 3.63
N GLU A 38 -41.57 9.71 4.45
CA GLU A 38 -42.63 10.66 4.85
C GLU A 38 -42.07 11.82 5.71
N LYS A 39 -41.16 11.51 6.65
CA LYS A 39 -40.53 12.52 7.51
C LYS A 39 -39.67 13.49 6.72
N GLU A 40 -39.01 13.02 5.67
CA GLU A 40 -38.19 13.85 4.75
C GLU A 40 -39.06 14.61 3.73
N GLY A 41 -40.40 14.59 3.89
CA GLY A 41 -41.36 15.39 3.08
C GLY A 41 -41.66 14.79 1.70
N MET A 42 -41.41 13.49 1.52
CA MET A 42 -41.71 12.77 0.28
C MET A 42 -42.87 11.80 0.47
N THR A 43 -43.41 11.28 -0.62
CA THR A 43 -44.51 10.29 -0.58
C THR A 43 -44.00 8.94 -1.06
N PHE A 44 -44.17 7.91 -0.20
CA PHE A 44 -43.89 6.53 -0.58
C PHE A 44 -45.03 5.95 -1.43
N LEU A 45 -44.74 5.43 -2.63
CA LEU A 45 -45.73 4.96 -3.59
C LEU A 45 -46.00 3.46 -3.47
N GLY A 46 -45.03 2.67 -3.07
CA GLY A 46 -45.21 1.24 -2.90
C GLY A 46 -43.94 0.40 -3.10
N TRP A 47 -44.04 -0.88 -2.73
CA TRP A 47 -42.98 -1.88 -2.92
C TRP A 47 -43.29 -2.81 -4.10
N ARG A 48 -42.26 -3.17 -4.84
CA ARG A 48 -42.28 -4.20 -5.89
C ARG A 48 -41.26 -5.30 -5.54
N GLU A 49 -41.66 -6.54 -5.56
CA GLU A 49 -40.71 -7.64 -5.52
C GLU A 49 -40.04 -7.77 -6.89
N VAL A 50 -38.72 -7.78 -6.89
CA VAL A 50 -37.93 -7.92 -8.11
C VAL A 50 -38.05 -9.36 -8.61
N PRO A 51 -38.48 -9.60 -9.86
CA PRO A 51 -38.58 -10.96 -10.40
C PRO A 51 -37.19 -11.53 -10.64
N THR A 52 -36.89 -12.60 -9.93
CA THR A 52 -35.57 -13.28 -9.96
C THR A 52 -35.72 -14.77 -10.22
N THR A 53 -34.65 -15.39 -10.74
CA THR A 53 -34.54 -16.83 -10.97
C THR A 53 -33.39 -17.41 -10.11
N PRO A 54 -33.62 -17.71 -8.82
CA PRO A 54 -32.57 -18.15 -7.88
C PRO A 54 -31.90 -19.48 -8.28
N THR A 55 -32.53 -20.30 -9.07
CA THR A 55 -32.02 -21.63 -9.50
C THR A 55 -30.73 -21.54 -10.35
N VAL A 56 -30.39 -20.38 -10.86
CA VAL A 56 -29.16 -20.17 -11.63
C VAL A 56 -27.95 -19.90 -10.72
N LEU A 57 -28.15 -19.68 -9.43
CA LEU A 57 -27.09 -19.32 -8.49
C LEU A 57 -26.28 -20.52 -8.03
N GLY A 58 -25.00 -20.27 -7.74
CA GLY A 58 -24.18 -21.22 -7.00
C GLY A 58 -24.58 -21.31 -5.53
N LYS A 59 -24.21 -22.41 -4.86
CA LYS A 59 -24.59 -22.71 -3.49
C LYS A 59 -24.34 -21.57 -2.50
N LYS A 60 -23.13 -21.00 -2.48
CA LYS A 60 -22.77 -19.91 -1.56
C LYS A 60 -23.60 -18.64 -1.81
N ALA A 61 -23.79 -18.26 -3.06
CA ALA A 61 -24.58 -17.09 -3.42
C ALA A 61 -26.04 -17.25 -3.00
N LEU A 62 -26.58 -18.47 -3.14
CA LEU A 62 -27.95 -18.80 -2.74
C LEU A 62 -28.13 -18.80 -1.21
N GLU A 63 -27.17 -19.32 -0.45
CA GLU A 63 -27.20 -19.38 1.03
C GLU A 63 -27.26 -17.99 1.67
N CYS A 64 -26.63 -16.97 1.06
CA CYS A 64 -26.60 -15.59 1.56
C CYS A 64 -27.41 -14.60 0.70
N MET A 65 -28.29 -15.11 -0.19
CA MET A 65 -29.12 -14.28 -1.05
C MET A 65 -30.09 -13.46 -0.20
N PRO A 66 -30.10 -12.11 -0.35
CA PRO A 66 -31.04 -11.25 0.34
C PRO A 66 -32.44 -11.30 -0.32
N LYS A 67 -33.46 -10.81 0.40
CA LYS A 67 -34.74 -10.50 -0.20
C LYS A 67 -34.63 -9.19 -0.99
N ILE A 68 -34.89 -9.24 -2.29
CA ILE A 68 -34.67 -8.12 -3.22
C ILE A 68 -35.99 -7.44 -3.54
N LEU A 69 -36.11 -6.17 -3.15
CA LEU A 69 -37.29 -5.34 -3.40
C LEU A 69 -36.91 -4.02 -4.06
N GLN A 70 -37.85 -3.48 -4.81
CA GLN A 70 -37.84 -2.09 -5.28
C GLN A 70 -38.86 -1.27 -4.52
N GLY A 71 -38.45 -0.10 -4.04
CA GLY A 71 -39.31 0.92 -3.43
C GLY A 71 -39.44 2.14 -4.33
N PHE A 72 -40.62 2.70 -4.43
CA PHE A 72 -40.92 3.84 -5.28
C PHE A 72 -41.31 5.05 -4.41
N VAL A 73 -40.68 6.20 -4.70
CA VAL A 73 -40.85 7.47 -3.97
C VAL A 73 -41.24 8.56 -4.94
N ALA A 74 -42.33 9.27 -4.67
CA ALA A 74 -42.74 10.40 -5.50
C ALA A 74 -41.94 11.67 -5.17
N LYS A 75 -41.66 12.45 -6.20
CA LYS A 75 -41.03 13.76 -6.08
C LYS A 75 -42.02 14.75 -5.42
N PRO A 76 -41.60 15.50 -4.39
CA PRO A 76 -42.40 16.60 -3.86
C PRO A 76 -42.67 17.69 -4.92
N ALA A 77 -43.77 18.38 -4.81
CA ALA A 77 -44.16 19.39 -5.80
C ALA A 77 -43.25 20.64 -5.81
N ASP A 78 -42.66 20.94 -4.67
CA ASP A 78 -41.77 22.08 -4.42
C ASP A 78 -40.29 21.78 -4.68
N VAL A 79 -39.92 20.55 -5.10
CA VAL A 79 -38.59 20.13 -5.41
C VAL A 79 -38.41 20.00 -6.93
N GLU A 80 -37.28 20.47 -7.45
CA GLU A 80 -36.97 20.35 -8.88
C GLU A 80 -36.58 18.92 -9.25
N LYS A 81 -36.76 18.57 -10.55
CA LYS A 81 -36.30 17.27 -11.09
C LYS A 81 -34.79 17.21 -11.14
N GLY A 82 -34.26 16.00 -11.12
CA GLY A 82 -32.82 15.75 -11.23
C GLY A 82 -32.15 15.82 -9.89
N LEU A 83 -31.02 16.55 -9.78
CA LEU A 83 -30.14 16.52 -8.63
C LEU A 83 -30.82 16.98 -7.32
N ASP A 84 -31.73 17.92 -7.36
CA ASP A 84 -32.43 18.39 -6.14
C ASP A 84 -33.32 17.30 -5.55
N PHE A 85 -34.01 16.55 -6.39
CA PHE A 85 -34.79 15.41 -5.94
C PHE A 85 -33.86 14.27 -5.48
N ASP A 86 -32.78 14.01 -6.18
CA ASP A 86 -31.80 12.98 -5.78
C ASP A 86 -31.13 13.32 -4.42
N ARG A 87 -30.94 14.62 -4.07
CA ARG A 87 -30.51 15.02 -2.72
C ARG A 87 -31.47 14.59 -1.64
N LYS A 88 -32.76 14.75 -1.86
CA LYS A 88 -33.81 14.29 -0.93
C LYS A 88 -33.76 12.77 -0.76
N LEU A 89 -33.64 12.05 -1.87
CA LEU A 89 -33.50 10.59 -1.86
C LEU A 89 -32.21 10.14 -1.14
N TYR A 90 -31.10 10.85 -1.35
CA TYR A 90 -29.82 10.62 -0.69
C TYR A 90 -29.94 10.78 0.84
N ILE A 91 -30.58 11.85 1.31
CA ILE A 91 -30.80 12.09 2.74
C ILE A 91 -31.64 10.95 3.34
N ALA A 92 -32.76 10.60 2.72
CA ALA A 92 -33.63 9.52 3.19
C ALA A 92 -32.89 8.17 3.25
N ARG A 93 -32.03 7.89 2.26
CA ARG A 93 -31.21 6.68 2.24
C ARG A 93 -30.20 6.67 3.38
N LYS A 94 -29.47 7.76 3.61
CA LYS A 94 -28.45 7.84 4.68
C LYS A 94 -29.08 7.68 6.06
N VAL A 95 -30.24 8.33 6.29
CA VAL A 95 -30.99 8.16 7.54
C VAL A 95 -31.45 6.72 7.73
N PHE A 96 -31.88 6.05 6.66
CA PHE A 96 -32.29 4.65 6.71
C PHE A 96 -31.10 3.72 7.02
N GLU A 97 -29.97 3.87 6.32
CA GLU A 97 -28.76 3.08 6.51
C GLU A 97 -28.22 3.19 7.96
N GLN A 98 -28.27 4.39 8.55
CA GLN A 98 -27.91 4.61 9.96
C GLN A 98 -28.89 3.98 10.96
N SER A 99 -30.15 3.85 10.56
CA SER A 99 -31.20 3.31 11.43
C SER A 99 -31.39 1.80 11.31
N ASN A 100 -30.81 1.17 10.28
CA ASN A 100 -30.98 -0.24 9.99
C ASN A 100 -29.72 -0.85 9.34
N GLU A 101 -28.90 -1.50 10.15
CA GLU A 101 -27.65 -2.13 9.72
C GLU A 101 -27.84 -3.48 8.99
N GLU A 102 -29.03 -4.07 9.06
CA GLU A 102 -29.32 -5.39 8.45
C GLU A 102 -29.78 -5.30 6.99
N SER A 103 -30.03 -4.09 6.50
CA SER A 103 -30.48 -3.86 5.14
C SER A 103 -29.47 -3.00 4.37
N TYR A 104 -29.33 -3.26 3.09
CA TYR A 104 -28.46 -2.48 2.21
C TYR A 104 -29.26 -1.84 1.08
N VAL A 105 -29.08 -0.53 0.90
CA VAL A 105 -29.67 0.20 -0.23
C VAL A 105 -28.71 0.20 -1.40
N VAL A 106 -28.99 -0.64 -2.38
CA VAL A 106 -28.15 -0.80 -3.57
C VAL A 106 -28.08 0.48 -4.38
N SER A 107 -29.24 1.09 -4.62
CA SER A 107 -29.38 2.40 -5.25
C SER A 107 -30.72 3.03 -4.82
N LEU A 108 -30.78 4.37 -4.83
CA LEU A 108 -32.02 5.14 -4.66
C LEU A 108 -31.86 6.45 -5.44
N SER A 109 -32.42 6.52 -6.62
CA SER A 109 -32.23 7.67 -7.53
C SER A 109 -33.43 7.85 -8.44
N SER A 110 -33.58 9.07 -8.96
CA SER A 110 -34.55 9.40 -10.02
C SER A 110 -34.01 9.20 -11.44
N ARG A 111 -32.70 8.88 -11.56
CA ARG A 111 -31.98 8.85 -12.85
C ARG A 111 -31.26 7.53 -13.12
N THR A 112 -30.89 6.79 -12.10
CA THR A 112 -30.12 5.55 -12.22
C THR A 112 -30.72 4.41 -11.43
N ILE A 113 -30.46 3.18 -11.83
CA ILE A 113 -30.79 1.96 -11.08
C ILE A 113 -29.64 0.96 -11.16
N VAL A 114 -29.36 0.26 -10.07
CA VAL A 114 -28.26 -0.70 -9.99
C VAL A 114 -28.80 -2.12 -9.79
N TYR A 115 -28.41 -3.03 -10.68
CA TYR A 115 -28.58 -4.49 -10.56
C TYR A 115 -27.23 -5.13 -10.28
N LYS A 116 -27.09 -5.77 -9.13
CA LYS A 116 -25.84 -6.41 -8.75
C LYS A 116 -26.05 -7.63 -7.84
N GLY A 117 -25.01 -8.40 -7.63
CA GLY A 117 -25.04 -9.56 -6.73
C GLY A 117 -23.86 -10.49 -6.91
N MET A 118 -23.93 -11.66 -6.29
CA MET A 118 -22.89 -12.69 -6.37
C MET A 118 -23.17 -13.63 -7.55
N PHE A 119 -22.65 -13.28 -8.73
CA PHE A 119 -22.87 -13.99 -9.99
C PHE A 119 -21.58 -14.46 -10.62
N LEU A 120 -21.65 -15.52 -11.41
CA LEU A 120 -20.73 -15.77 -12.51
C LEU A 120 -21.13 -14.93 -13.73
N VAL A 121 -20.16 -14.66 -14.63
CA VAL A 121 -20.45 -13.96 -15.89
C VAL A 121 -21.57 -14.71 -16.64
N GLY A 122 -22.56 -14.03 -17.09
CA GLY A 122 -23.71 -14.59 -17.78
C GLY A 122 -24.91 -14.98 -16.87
N GLN A 123 -24.70 -15.10 -15.55
CA GLN A 123 -25.82 -15.36 -14.63
C GLN A 123 -26.66 -14.12 -14.34
N LEU A 124 -26.09 -12.90 -14.39
CA LEU A 124 -26.78 -11.65 -14.06
C LEU A 124 -28.12 -11.51 -14.79
N ARG A 125 -28.09 -11.63 -16.13
CA ARG A 125 -29.28 -11.52 -16.98
C ARG A 125 -30.27 -12.66 -16.74
N LEU A 126 -29.77 -13.88 -16.47
CA LEU A 126 -30.63 -15.04 -16.19
C LEU A 126 -31.29 -14.94 -14.83
N PHE A 127 -30.62 -14.30 -13.87
CA PHE A 127 -31.12 -14.12 -12.53
C PHE A 127 -32.17 -13.00 -12.44
N TYR A 128 -31.87 -11.81 -12.95
CA TYR A 128 -32.79 -10.67 -12.96
C TYR A 128 -33.65 -10.70 -14.24
N ASN A 129 -34.93 -11.11 -14.10
CA ASN A 129 -35.81 -11.25 -15.24
C ASN A 129 -36.10 -9.90 -15.93
N ASP A 130 -36.05 -8.79 -15.19
CA ASP A 130 -36.18 -7.43 -15.73
C ASP A 130 -35.18 -7.15 -16.87
N LEU A 131 -33.94 -7.66 -16.75
CA LEU A 131 -32.87 -7.48 -17.75
C LEU A 131 -33.05 -8.30 -19.02
N GLN A 132 -34.11 -9.15 -19.08
CA GLN A 132 -34.51 -9.94 -20.26
C GLN A 132 -35.67 -9.29 -21.01
N ASP A 133 -36.35 -8.29 -20.40
CA ASP A 133 -37.46 -7.57 -21.00
C ASP A 133 -36.96 -6.72 -22.16
N LYS A 134 -37.61 -6.79 -23.30
CA LYS A 134 -37.26 -6.04 -24.52
C LYS A 134 -37.54 -4.54 -24.39
N ASP A 135 -38.47 -4.19 -23.49
CA ASP A 135 -38.84 -2.80 -23.25
C ASP A 135 -37.91 -2.12 -22.21
N TYR A 136 -36.91 -2.89 -21.67
CA TYR A 136 -35.89 -2.35 -20.78
C TYR A 136 -34.78 -1.73 -21.61
N GLU A 137 -34.83 -0.43 -21.81
CA GLU A 137 -33.87 0.36 -22.57
C GLU A 137 -33.12 1.35 -21.66
N SER A 138 -31.85 1.62 -21.98
CA SER A 138 -31.02 2.60 -21.26
C SER A 138 -30.02 3.24 -22.23
N ALA A 139 -29.86 4.57 -22.10
CA ALA A 139 -28.82 5.29 -22.84
C ALA A 139 -27.41 4.99 -22.34
N ILE A 140 -27.24 4.63 -21.05
CA ILE A 140 -25.96 4.36 -20.41
C ILE A 140 -26.03 3.02 -19.70
N ALA A 141 -24.97 2.20 -19.86
CA ALA A 141 -24.80 0.98 -19.08
C ALA A 141 -23.35 0.88 -18.58
N LEU A 142 -23.14 0.92 -17.26
CA LEU A 142 -21.88 0.61 -16.60
C LEU A 142 -21.91 -0.81 -16.08
N VAL A 143 -20.96 -1.64 -16.48
CA VAL A 143 -20.92 -3.07 -16.17
C VAL A 143 -19.56 -3.45 -15.58
N HIS A 144 -19.57 -4.28 -14.54
CA HIS A 144 -18.37 -4.85 -13.93
C HIS A 144 -18.59 -6.30 -13.55
N SER A 145 -17.63 -7.19 -13.85
CA SER A 145 -17.80 -8.63 -13.66
C SER A 145 -17.13 -9.18 -12.40
N ARG A 146 -16.48 -8.34 -11.57
CA ARG A 146 -15.65 -8.80 -10.45
C ARG A 146 -15.82 -7.94 -9.19
N PHE A 147 -15.43 -8.52 -8.05
CA PHE A 147 -15.21 -7.79 -6.79
C PHE A 147 -13.84 -7.15 -6.75
N SER A 148 -13.62 -6.15 -5.89
CA SER A 148 -12.28 -5.69 -5.52
C SER A 148 -11.45 -6.84 -4.96
N THR A 149 -10.17 -6.89 -5.29
CA THR A 149 -9.28 -8.04 -5.05
C THR A 149 -9.18 -8.45 -3.58
N ASN A 150 -9.14 -7.48 -2.68
CA ASN A 150 -8.98 -7.68 -1.23
C ASN A 150 -10.32 -7.67 -0.47
N THR A 151 -11.43 -7.84 -1.17
CA THR A 151 -12.78 -7.79 -0.59
C THR A 151 -13.32 -9.20 -0.40
N VAL A 152 -13.82 -9.51 0.79
CA VAL A 152 -14.61 -10.73 1.02
C VAL A 152 -15.93 -10.58 0.24
N PRO A 153 -16.23 -11.48 -0.73
CA PRO A 153 -17.41 -11.36 -1.57
C PRO A 153 -18.71 -11.42 -0.76
N SER A 154 -19.58 -10.47 -1.02
CA SER A 154 -20.95 -10.42 -0.50
C SER A 154 -21.87 -9.74 -1.51
N TRP A 155 -23.19 -9.84 -1.32
CA TRP A 155 -24.13 -9.24 -2.26
C TRP A 155 -23.98 -7.71 -2.35
N GLU A 156 -23.80 -7.04 -1.22
CA GLU A 156 -23.64 -5.58 -1.13
C GLU A 156 -22.30 -5.09 -1.68
N LYS A 157 -21.23 -5.89 -1.57
CA LYS A 157 -19.87 -5.51 -2.03
C LYS A 157 -19.63 -5.77 -3.52
N ALA A 158 -20.60 -6.33 -4.25
CA ALA A 158 -20.51 -6.47 -5.70
C ALA A 158 -20.56 -5.11 -6.39
N HIS A 159 -19.84 -5.00 -7.52
CA HIS A 159 -20.02 -3.88 -8.45
C HIS A 159 -21.29 -4.05 -9.31
N PRO A 160 -21.78 -2.96 -9.93
CA PRO A 160 -21.40 -1.56 -9.77
C PRO A 160 -21.81 -0.98 -8.43
N TYR A 161 -21.18 0.17 -8.07
CA TYR A 161 -21.70 1.03 -7.02
C TYR A 161 -22.71 2.03 -7.59
N ARG A 162 -23.08 3.09 -6.85
CA ARG A 162 -24.18 3.99 -7.25
C ARG A 162 -23.81 4.87 -8.42
N TYR A 163 -22.56 5.34 -8.43
CA TYR A 163 -22.03 6.28 -9.42
C TYR A 163 -20.86 5.71 -10.24
N ILE A 164 -20.16 4.71 -9.70
CA ILE A 164 -18.93 4.22 -10.34
C ILE A 164 -18.88 2.71 -10.55
N VAL A 165 -18.09 2.33 -11.56
CA VAL A 165 -17.41 1.03 -11.64
C VAL A 165 -15.91 1.28 -11.63
N HIS A 166 -15.17 0.48 -10.87
CA HIS A 166 -13.76 0.65 -10.66
C HIS A 166 -13.00 -0.66 -10.86
N ASN A 167 -12.15 -0.69 -11.88
CA ASN A 167 -11.21 -1.78 -12.09
C ASN A 167 -9.84 -1.35 -11.60
N GLY A 168 -9.48 -1.73 -10.39
CA GLY A 168 -8.22 -1.35 -9.76
C GLY A 168 -8.22 -1.53 -8.25
N GLU A 169 -7.33 -0.82 -7.60
CA GLU A 169 -7.17 -0.78 -6.14
C GLU A 169 -6.66 0.59 -5.69
N ILE A 170 -7.32 1.20 -4.73
CA ILE A 170 -6.86 2.45 -4.12
C ILE A 170 -5.95 2.09 -2.95
N ASN A 171 -4.64 2.21 -3.15
CA ASN A 171 -3.63 1.78 -2.19
C ASN A 171 -3.61 2.66 -0.93
N THR A 172 -4.04 3.91 -1.05
CA THR A 172 -4.07 4.90 0.04
C THR A 172 -5.41 4.96 0.79
N ILE A 173 -6.30 4.01 0.53
CA ILE A 173 -7.70 4.04 0.99
C ILE A 173 -7.88 4.26 2.50
N ARG A 174 -6.97 3.75 3.34
CA ARG A 174 -7.05 3.94 4.80
C ARG A 174 -6.93 5.41 5.15
N GLY A 175 -5.84 6.05 4.73
CA GLY A 175 -5.62 7.47 4.96
C GLY A 175 -6.69 8.37 4.32
N ASN A 176 -7.17 8.03 3.12
CA ASN A 176 -8.25 8.77 2.47
C ASN A 176 -9.56 8.71 3.27
N ALA A 177 -9.94 7.52 3.74
CA ALA A 177 -11.15 7.34 4.56
C ALA A 177 -11.05 8.07 5.90
N ASP A 178 -9.91 7.98 6.58
CA ASP A 178 -9.65 8.65 7.86
C ASP A 178 -9.70 10.18 7.72
N LYS A 179 -9.12 10.72 6.65
CA LYS A 179 -9.20 12.15 6.35
C LYS A 179 -10.61 12.60 5.98
N MET A 180 -11.37 11.78 5.24
CA MET A 180 -12.79 12.09 4.96
C MET A 180 -13.62 12.13 6.24
N LEU A 181 -13.40 11.19 7.16
CA LEU A 181 -14.06 11.21 8.47
C LEU A 181 -13.73 12.49 9.27
N ALA A 182 -12.44 12.88 9.27
CA ALA A 182 -12.01 14.08 9.97
C ALA A 182 -12.56 15.38 9.33
N ARG A 183 -12.69 15.43 7.99
CA ARG A 183 -13.23 16.58 7.26
C ARG A 183 -14.69 16.88 7.57
N GLU A 184 -15.46 15.88 8.02
CA GLU A 184 -16.89 16.04 8.34
C GLU A 184 -17.19 17.21 9.29
N GLU A 185 -16.26 17.55 10.18
CA GLU A 185 -16.42 18.68 11.11
C GLU A 185 -16.22 20.07 10.46
N ASN A 186 -15.46 20.12 9.37
CA ASN A 186 -15.09 21.37 8.70
C ASN A 186 -15.85 21.61 7.39
N MET A 187 -16.68 20.65 6.95
CA MET A 187 -17.43 20.76 5.72
C MET A 187 -18.77 21.47 5.94
N GLU A 188 -18.98 22.54 5.22
CA GLU A 188 -20.26 23.25 5.13
C GLU A 188 -20.71 23.27 3.67
N SER A 189 -22.00 23.03 3.41
CA SER A 189 -22.59 23.03 2.08
C SER A 189 -23.85 23.89 2.04
N ASP A 190 -23.91 24.83 1.12
CA ASP A 190 -25.11 25.64 0.89
C ASP A 190 -26.33 24.83 0.42
N TYR A 191 -26.07 23.66 -0.20
CA TYR A 191 -27.11 22.77 -0.71
C TYR A 191 -27.67 21.82 0.35
N LEU A 192 -26.82 21.36 1.28
CA LEU A 192 -27.19 20.39 2.31
C LEU A 192 -27.49 21.04 3.66
N LYS A 193 -26.89 22.18 3.97
CA LYS A 193 -27.18 23.00 5.18
C LYS A 193 -27.28 22.15 6.46
N ASP A 194 -28.34 22.30 7.21
CA ASP A 194 -28.58 21.58 8.48
C ASP A 194 -28.76 20.07 8.30
N GLU A 195 -28.96 19.59 7.06
CA GLU A 195 -29.07 18.16 6.75
C GLU A 195 -27.75 17.43 6.84
N MET A 196 -26.61 18.15 6.84
CA MET A 196 -25.27 17.59 6.94
C MET A 196 -25.10 16.60 8.11
N ILE A 197 -25.73 16.89 9.25
CA ILE A 197 -25.66 16.04 10.45
C ILE A 197 -26.27 14.64 10.23
N LYS A 198 -27.22 14.52 9.30
CA LYS A 198 -27.87 13.25 8.95
C LYS A 198 -27.03 12.38 8.03
N LEU A 199 -25.96 12.94 7.45
CA LEU A 199 -25.17 12.31 6.39
C LEU A 199 -23.88 11.67 6.89
N THR A 200 -23.49 11.94 8.13
CA THR A 200 -22.27 11.43 8.74
C THR A 200 -22.48 10.05 9.39
N PRO A 201 -21.57 9.08 9.24
CA PRO A 201 -20.35 9.17 8.46
C PRO A 201 -20.61 9.17 6.95
N VAL A 202 -19.87 10.00 6.21
CA VAL A 202 -19.97 10.07 4.75
C VAL A 202 -19.57 8.75 4.13
N VAL A 203 -18.42 8.22 4.57
CA VAL A 203 -17.80 6.99 4.09
C VAL A 203 -18.20 5.80 4.94
N ASP A 204 -18.63 4.70 4.31
CA ASP A 204 -18.90 3.44 5.00
C ASP A 204 -17.57 2.81 5.51
N PRO A 205 -17.39 2.66 6.83
CA PRO A 205 -16.17 2.09 7.39
C PRO A 205 -15.95 0.61 7.01
N ASN A 206 -17.01 -0.12 6.63
CA ASN A 206 -16.98 -1.52 6.22
C ASN A 206 -16.97 -1.71 4.69
N GLY A 207 -17.05 -0.60 3.95
CA GLY A 207 -17.04 -0.60 2.48
C GLY A 207 -15.68 -1.01 1.90
N SER A 208 -15.70 -1.52 0.65
CA SER A 208 -14.50 -1.70 -0.13
C SER A 208 -13.87 -0.34 -0.49
N ASP A 209 -12.65 -0.33 -1.02
CA ASP A 209 -12.01 0.88 -1.55
C ASP A 209 -12.91 1.62 -2.54
N SER A 210 -13.47 0.86 -3.49
CA SER A 210 -14.39 1.39 -4.50
C SER A 210 -15.69 1.94 -3.90
N ALA A 211 -16.23 1.28 -2.86
CA ALA A 211 -17.43 1.77 -2.16
C ALA A 211 -17.16 3.10 -1.45
N ARG A 212 -16.00 3.22 -0.81
CA ARG A 212 -15.59 4.45 -0.10
C ARG A 212 -15.38 5.62 -1.06
N LEU A 213 -14.77 5.35 -2.23
CA LEU A 213 -14.67 6.36 -3.29
C LEU A 213 -16.06 6.76 -3.81
N ASP A 214 -16.95 5.79 -4.09
CA ASP A 214 -18.32 6.05 -4.52
C ASP A 214 -19.08 6.92 -3.52
N ASN A 215 -18.96 6.63 -2.21
CA ASN A 215 -19.57 7.43 -1.15
C ASN A 215 -19.04 8.88 -1.14
N THR A 216 -17.74 9.05 -1.32
CA THR A 216 -17.11 10.39 -1.36
C THR A 216 -17.58 11.17 -2.57
N LEU A 217 -17.60 10.59 -3.75
CA LEU A 217 -18.06 11.23 -4.99
C LEU A 217 -19.53 11.58 -4.92
N GLU A 218 -20.37 10.67 -4.41
CA GLU A 218 -21.79 10.93 -4.18
C GLU A 218 -22.01 12.12 -3.25
N PHE A 219 -21.28 12.16 -2.14
CA PHE A 219 -21.37 13.28 -1.18
C PHE A 219 -20.96 14.62 -1.81
N LEU A 220 -19.83 14.65 -2.55
CA LEU A 220 -19.37 15.84 -3.25
C LEU A 220 -20.40 16.31 -4.28
N LEU A 221 -20.99 15.39 -5.05
CA LEU A 221 -22.04 15.70 -6.02
C LEU A 221 -23.29 16.27 -5.34
N MET A 222 -23.76 15.64 -4.26
CA MET A 222 -24.92 16.10 -3.51
C MET A 222 -24.68 17.44 -2.82
N SER A 223 -23.42 17.75 -2.50
CA SER A 223 -22.99 19.05 -1.98
C SER A 223 -22.90 20.15 -3.03
N GLY A 224 -23.19 19.84 -4.30
CA GLY A 224 -23.21 20.81 -5.40
C GLY A 224 -22.00 20.78 -6.33
N MET A 225 -21.00 19.90 -6.09
CA MET A 225 -19.83 19.77 -6.97
C MET A 225 -20.18 18.90 -8.18
N PRO A 226 -19.94 19.35 -9.42
CA PRO A 226 -20.13 18.50 -10.60
C PRO A 226 -19.29 17.23 -10.54
N LEU A 227 -19.83 16.09 -10.94
CA LEU A 227 -19.16 14.80 -10.83
C LEU A 227 -17.80 14.76 -11.57
N PRO A 228 -17.61 15.34 -12.78
CA PRO A 228 -16.29 15.44 -13.40
C PRO A 228 -15.29 16.24 -12.57
N LEU A 229 -15.69 17.33 -11.92
CA LEU A 229 -14.82 18.09 -11.02
C LEU A 229 -14.43 17.28 -9.79
N ALA A 230 -15.40 16.58 -9.16
CA ALA A 230 -15.13 15.69 -8.04
C ALA A 230 -14.11 14.61 -8.42
N MET A 231 -14.19 14.04 -9.64
CA MET A 231 -13.19 13.12 -10.16
C MET A 231 -11.82 13.77 -10.36
N MET A 232 -11.75 14.98 -10.89
CA MET A 232 -10.49 15.71 -11.09
C MET A 232 -9.73 15.97 -9.79
N ILE A 233 -10.42 16.25 -8.71
CA ILE A 233 -9.78 16.57 -7.42
C ILE A 233 -9.46 15.32 -6.59
N THR A 234 -10.22 14.23 -6.72
CA THR A 234 -9.95 12.97 -6.03
C THR A 234 -8.87 12.14 -6.73
N ILE A 235 -8.86 12.17 -8.08
CA ILE A 235 -7.88 11.46 -8.91
C ILE A 235 -7.22 12.46 -9.87
N PRO A 236 -6.40 13.37 -9.34
CA PRO A 236 -5.75 14.41 -10.14
C PRO A 236 -4.69 13.80 -11.06
N GLU A 237 -4.56 14.34 -12.27
CA GLU A 237 -3.42 14.02 -13.12
C GLU A 237 -2.10 14.49 -12.48
N PRO A 238 -0.94 13.88 -12.84
CA PRO A 238 0.36 14.36 -12.37
C PRO A 238 0.62 15.77 -12.90
N TRP A 239 0.72 16.75 -12.02
CA TRP A 239 0.81 18.15 -12.40
C TRP A 239 2.14 18.82 -11.99
N GLU A 240 2.80 18.40 -10.90
CA GLU A 240 4.00 19.07 -10.39
C GLU A 240 5.18 18.98 -11.34
N ASN A 241 5.44 17.78 -11.89
CA ASN A 241 6.58 17.52 -12.78
C ASN A 241 6.21 17.58 -14.28
N ASN A 242 4.99 18.01 -14.62
CA ASN A 242 4.54 18.08 -16.01
C ASN A 242 4.84 19.46 -16.61
N GLU A 243 5.97 19.59 -17.29
CA GLU A 243 6.38 20.85 -17.92
C GLU A 243 5.44 21.31 -19.05
N GLY A 244 4.72 20.37 -19.68
CA GLY A 244 3.77 20.67 -20.77
C GLY A 244 2.41 21.17 -20.30
N MET A 245 2.13 21.16 -19.00
CA MET A 245 0.86 21.61 -18.44
C MET A 245 0.79 23.15 -18.35
N SER A 246 -0.36 23.75 -18.73
CA SER A 246 -0.58 25.20 -18.59
C SER A 246 -0.47 25.63 -17.11
N ARG A 247 -0.12 26.88 -16.89
CA ARG A 247 0.02 27.45 -15.54
C ARG A 247 -1.33 27.43 -14.80
N GLU A 248 -2.38 27.82 -15.47
CA GLU A 248 -3.75 27.89 -14.89
C GLU A 248 -4.20 26.50 -14.41
N LYS A 249 -3.95 25.45 -15.21
CA LYS A 249 -4.30 24.08 -14.85
C LYS A 249 -3.45 23.57 -13.68
N ARG A 250 -2.18 23.95 -13.62
CA ARG A 250 -1.29 23.64 -12.51
C ARG A 250 -1.72 24.34 -11.23
N ASP A 251 -2.09 25.62 -11.32
CA ASP A 251 -2.60 26.42 -10.19
C ASP A 251 -3.91 25.85 -9.66
N PHE A 252 -4.81 25.41 -10.54
CA PHE A 252 -6.04 24.72 -10.16
C PHE A 252 -5.77 23.45 -9.33
N TYR A 253 -4.92 22.55 -9.82
CA TYR A 253 -4.59 21.33 -9.08
C TYR A 253 -3.87 21.63 -7.76
N GLN A 254 -2.98 22.62 -7.74
CA GLN A 254 -2.31 23.02 -6.51
C GLN A 254 -3.26 23.60 -5.47
N TYR A 255 -4.27 24.36 -5.90
CA TYR A 255 -5.29 24.88 -5.01
C TYR A 255 -6.06 23.74 -4.32
N TYR A 256 -6.59 22.80 -5.08
CA TYR A 256 -7.32 21.67 -4.51
C TYR A 256 -6.44 20.71 -3.71
N ALA A 257 -5.17 20.55 -4.06
CA ALA A 257 -4.23 19.75 -3.30
C ALA A 257 -3.99 20.27 -1.87
N THR A 258 -4.29 21.54 -1.59
CA THR A 258 -4.24 22.08 -0.21
C THR A 258 -5.37 21.57 0.69
N MET A 259 -6.42 20.97 0.12
CA MET A 259 -7.64 20.55 0.83
C MET A 259 -7.99 19.07 0.64
N MET A 260 -7.48 18.44 -0.43
CA MET A 260 -7.78 17.05 -0.76
C MET A 260 -6.50 16.35 -1.23
N GLU A 261 -6.13 15.29 -0.57
CA GLU A 261 -5.07 14.39 -1.04
C GLU A 261 -5.57 13.53 -2.21
N PRO A 262 -4.68 13.14 -3.14
CA PRO A 262 -5.04 12.18 -4.18
C PRO A 262 -5.47 10.83 -3.60
N TRP A 263 -6.48 10.21 -4.20
CA TRP A 263 -6.83 8.81 -4.00
C TRP A 263 -5.97 7.99 -4.95
N ASP A 264 -4.91 7.39 -4.45
CA ASP A 264 -3.78 6.90 -5.24
C ASP A 264 -3.76 5.37 -5.31
N GLY A 265 -3.52 4.85 -6.50
CA GLY A 265 -3.46 3.44 -6.84
C GLY A 265 -3.79 3.18 -8.30
N PRO A 266 -3.56 1.96 -8.82
CA PRO A 266 -3.91 1.62 -10.20
C PRO A 266 -5.43 1.59 -10.38
N ALA A 267 -5.97 2.38 -11.32
CA ALA A 267 -7.41 2.49 -11.50
C ALA A 267 -7.82 2.78 -12.94
N SER A 268 -8.89 2.10 -13.38
CA SER A 268 -9.73 2.50 -14.50
C SER A 268 -11.14 2.69 -13.94
N ILE A 269 -11.60 3.92 -13.91
CA ILE A 269 -12.87 4.29 -13.27
C ILE A 269 -13.81 4.83 -14.33
N LEU A 270 -15.00 4.24 -14.39
CA LEU A 270 -16.11 4.78 -15.15
C LEU A 270 -17.16 5.29 -14.18
N PHE A 271 -17.76 6.42 -14.51
CA PHE A 271 -18.75 7.07 -13.65
C PHE A 271 -19.94 7.60 -14.43
N THR A 272 -21.08 7.71 -13.76
CA THR A 272 -22.30 8.28 -14.32
C THR A 272 -23.18 8.88 -13.22
N ASP A 273 -23.90 9.93 -13.57
CA ASP A 273 -25.01 10.47 -12.77
C ASP A 273 -26.37 10.22 -13.41
N GLY A 274 -26.41 9.45 -14.51
CA GLY A 274 -27.60 9.14 -15.28
C GLY A 274 -27.81 10.02 -16.52
N ASP A 275 -27.14 11.18 -16.60
CA ASP A 275 -27.17 12.09 -17.75
C ASP A 275 -25.84 12.12 -18.49
N ILE A 276 -24.75 11.96 -17.77
CA ILE A 276 -23.40 11.88 -18.30
C ILE A 276 -22.77 10.50 -18.04
N MET A 277 -21.87 10.10 -18.92
CA MET A 277 -20.94 8.99 -18.71
C MET A 277 -19.52 9.48 -18.87
N GLY A 278 -18.70 9.24 -17.86
CA GLY A 278 -17.29 9.58 -17.91
C GLY A 278 -16.40 8.41 -17.63
N ALA A 279 -15.14 8.54 -18.05
CA ALA A 279 -14.08 7.57 -17.74
C ALA A 279 -12.76 8.29 -17.49
N VAL A 280 -12.01 7.81 -16.49
CA VAL A 280 -10.69 8.32 -16.14
C VAL A 280 -9.78 7.17 -15.73
N LEU A 281 -8.50 7.27 -16.10
CA LEU A 281 -7.46 6.38 -15.58
C LEU A 281 -6.81 7.01 -14.33
N ASP A 282 -6.17 6.14 -13.54
CA ASP A 282 -5.35 6.60 -12.42
C ASP A 282 -4.28 7.60 -12.87
N ARG A 283 -3.80 8.40 -11.91
CA ARG A 283 -2.79 9.42 -12.16
C ARG A 283 -1.45 8.85 -12.69
N ASN A 284 -1.16 7.59 -12.40
CA ASN A 284 0.07 6.92 -12.81
C ASN A 284 -0.06 6.24 -14.18
N GLY A 285 -1.29 6.08 -14.68
CA GLY A 285 -1.58 5.43 -15.95
C GLY A 285 -1.19 3.95 -15.98
N LEU A 286 -1.41 3.26 -14.85
CA LEU A 286 -1.05 1.85 -14.70
C LEU A 286 -2.07 0.92 -15.38
N ARG A 287 -3.37 1.28 -15.37
CA ARG A 287 -4.43 0.48 -15.99
C ARG A 287 -4.65 0.88 -17.45
N PRO A 288 -4.83 -0.08 -18.37
CA PRO A 288 -5.26 0.18 -19.74
C PRO A 288 -6.77 0.38 -19.80
N SER A 289 -7.23 1.17 -20.78
CA SER A 289 -8.63 1.26 -21.17
C SER A 289 -8.72 1.67 -22.64
N ARG A 290 -9.65 1.07 -23.37
CA ARG A 290 -9.85 1.32 -24.79
C ARG A 290 -11.30 1.61 -25.09
N TYR A 291 -11.55 2.42 -26.10
CA TYR A 291 -12.91 2.69 -26.55
C TYR A 291 -13.04 2.68 -28.06
N TYR A 292 -14.26 2.40 -28.49
CA TYR A 292 -14.69 2.44 -29.88
C TYR A 292 -15.89 3.37 -30.00
N ILE A 293 -15.99 4.06 -31.13
CA ILE A 293 -17.20 4.79 -31.55
C ILE A 293 -17.65 4.19 -32.89
N THR A 294 -18.93 3.90 -33.00
CA THR A 294 -19.55 3.32 -34.17
C THR A 294 -20.26 4.41 -35.01
N ASP A 295 -20.62 4.08 -36.26
CA ASP A 295 -21.31 4.99 -37.18
C ASP A 295 -22.78 5.22 -36.84
N ASP A 296 -23.33 4.45 -35.88
CA ASP A 296 -24.66 4.63 -35.28
C ASP A 296 -24.59 5.29 -33.88
N ASP A 297 -23.51 6.03 -33.63
CA ASP A 297 -23.29 6.81 -32.39
C ASP A 297 -23.25 5.98 -31.07
N GLN A 298 -22.82 4.72 -31.12
CA GLN A 298 -22.53 3.95 -29.93
C GLN A 298 -21.09 4.16 -29.47
N LEU A 299 -20.86 4.39 -28.16
CA LEU A 299 -19.56 4.40 -27.55
C LEU A 299 -19.41 3.18 -26.63
N ILE A 300 -18.39 2.37 -26.87
CA ILE A 300 -18.06 1.18 -26.08
C ILE A 300 -16.67 1.36 -25.49
N LEU A 301 -16.58 1.50 -24.16
CA LEU A 301 -15.32 1.61 -23.44
C LEU A 301 -15.14 0.41 -22.52
N SER A 302 -13.94 -0.17 -22.53
CA SER A 302 -13.62 -1.34 -21.70
C SER A 302 -12.14 -1.37 -21.33
N SER A 303 -11.81 -1.97 -20.19
CA SER A 303 -10.44 -2.31 -19.81
C SER A 303 -9.86 -3.45 -20.67
N GLU A 304 -10.74 -4.28 -21.26
CA GLU A 304 -10.39 -5.41 -22.11
C GLU A 304 -10.94 -5.24 -23.54
N VAL A 305 -10.21 -5.74 -24.53
CA VAL A 305 -10.68 -5.76 -25.93
C VAL A 305 -11.58 -6.96 -26.15
N GLY A 306 -12.63 -6.82 -26.98
CA GLY A 306 -13.50 -7.92 -27.38
C GLY A 306 -14.57 -8.30 -26.35
N VAL A 307 -15.00 -7.38 -25.51
CA VAL A 307 -16.09 -7.60 -24.52
C VAL A 307 -17.46 -7.70 -25.17
N LEU A 308 -17.64 -7.16 -26.40
CA LEU A 308 -18.83 -7.28 -27.22
C LEU A 308 -18.47 -7.73 -28.61
N ASP A 309 -19.27 -8.63 -29.18
CA ASP A 309 -19.22 -9.02 -30.57
C ASP A 309 -20.04 -8.03 -31.42
N PHE A 310 -19.38 -7.25 -32.24
CA PHE A 310 -20.02 -6.34 -33.21
C PHE A 310 -19.20 -6.28 -34.49
N ASP A 311 -19.85 -5.89 -35.58
CA ASP A 311 -19.19 -5.78 -36.88
C ASP A 311 -18.19 -4.62 -36.88
N THR A 312 -16.92 -4.95 -37.01
CA THR A 312 -15.82 -3.99 -37.01
C THR A 312 -15.87 -2.97 -38.14
N THR A 313 -16.68 -3.23 -39.18
CA THR A 313 -16.88 -2.28 -40.29
C THR A 313 -17.65 -1.03 -39.91
N HIS A 314 -18.44 -1.11 -38.83
CA HIS A 314 -19.19 0.02 -38.28
C HIS A 314 -18.35 0.92 -37.33
N ILE A 315 -17.10 0.57 -37.02
CA ILE A 315 -16.26 1.36 -36.13
C ILE A 315 -15.65 2.55 -36.89
N VAL A 316 -16.01 3.75 -36.50
CA VAL A 316 -15.46 4.99 -37.06
C VAL A 316 -14.26 5.52 -36.27
N LYS A 317 -14.15 5.20 -34.97
CA LYS A 317 -13.01 5.59 -34.10
C LYS A 317 -12.60 4.46 -33.16
N LYS A 318 -11.29 4.19 -33.08
CA LYS A 318 -10.65 3.29 -32.12
C LYS A 318 -9.58 4.07 -31.38
N GLU A 319 -9.63 4.10 -30.07
CA GLU A 319 -8.63 4.82 -29.29
C GLU A 319 -8.45 4.19 -27.90
N ARG A 320 -7.36 4.54 -27.23
CA ARG A 320 -7.13 4.24 -25.82
C ARG A 320 -7.36 5.48 -24.98
N LEU A 321 -7.83 5.28 -23.75
CA LEU A 321 -7.85 6.34 -22.74
C LEU A 321 -6.41 6.58 -22.28
N HIS A 322 -5.99 7.84 -22.22
CA HIS A 322 -4.65 8.22 -21.81
C HIS A 322 -4.62 8.59 -20.31
N PRO A 323 -3.48 8.39 -19.63
CA PRO A 323 -3.32 8.83 -18.25
C PRO A 323 -3.61 10.32 -18.10
N GLY A 324 -4.32 10.68 -17.03
CA GLY A 324 -4.69 12.06 -16.76
C GLY A 324 -5.70 12.68 -17.73
N LYS A 325 -6.20 11.94 -18.72
CA LYS A 325 -7.27 12.39 -19.62
C LYS A 325 -8.61 11.82 -19.21
N MET A 326 -9.65 12.62 -19.32
CA MET A 326 -11.02 12.22 -19.06
C MET A 326 -11.80 12.10 -20.35
N LEU A 327 -12.49 11.00 -20.55
CA LEU A 327 -13.51 10.86 -21.58
C LEU A 327 -14.86 11.21 -20.96
N LEU A 328 -15.62 12.10 -21.57
CA LEU A 328 -16.95 12.46 -21.09
C LEU A 328 -17.96 12.49 -22.24
N VAL A 329 -19.09 11.83 -22.04
CA VAL A 329 -20.25 11.85 -22.95
C VAL A 329 -21.41 12.46 -22.19
N ASP A 330 -22.04 13.48 -22.77
CA ASP A 330 -23.30 14.04 -22.32
C ASP A 330 -24.43 13.45 -23.20
N THR A 331 -25.20 12.54 -22.63
CA THR A 331 -26.26 11.83 -23.38
C THR A 331 -27.52 12.68 -23.61
N VAL A 332 -27.70 13.75 -22.82
CA VAL A 332 -28.80 14.69 -23.00
C VAL A 332 -28.54 15.60 -24.21
N LYS A 333 -27.28 16.03 -24.38
CA LYS A 333 -26.86 16.85 -25.53
C LYS A 333 -26.48 16.01 -26.75
N GLY A 334 -26.14 14.72 -26.55
CA GLY A 334 -25.61 13.85 -27.59
C GLY A 334 -24.20 14.24 -28.03
N GLU A 335 -23.37 14.68 -27.06
CA GLU A 335 -22.03 15.21 -27.33
C GLU A 335 -20.94 14.41 -26.61
N LEU A 336 -19.83 14.18 -27.34
CA LEU A 336 -18.56 13.77 -26.75
C LEU A 336 -17.74 15.02 -26.43
N ILE A 337 -17.50 15.28 -25.14
CA ILE A 337 -16.82 16.47 -24.66
C ILE A 337 -15.31 16.19 -24.58
N ASP A 338 -14.53 17.03 -25.26
CA ASP A 338 -13.07 16.95 -25.22
C ASP A 338 -12.50 17.26 -23.83
N ASP A 339 -11.47 16.52 -23.43
CA ASP A 339 -10.80 16.66 -22.11
C ASP A 339 -10.33 18.08 -21.82
N GLU A 340 -9.69 18.74 -22.80
CA GLU A 340 -9.16 20.09 -22.59
C GLU A 340 -10.28 21.11 -22.44
N ILE A 341 -11.34 20.98 -23.24
CA ILE A 341 -12.53 21.87 -23.16
C ILE A 341 -13.21 21.68 -21.81
N LEU A 342 -13.39 20.44 -21.38
CA LEU A 342 -14.01 20.11 -20.09
C LEU A 342 -13.21 20.71 -18.94
N LYS A 343 -11.91 20.42 -18.88
CA LYS A 343 -11.03 20.86 -17.81
C LYS A 343 -10.86 22.37 -17.78
N ASP A 344 -10.74 23.00 -18.93
CA ASP A 344 -10.68 24.46 -19.05
C ASP A 344 -11.91 25.17 -18.47
N SER A 345 -13.07 24.55 -18.56
CA SER A 345 -14.31 25.10 -17.97
C SER A 345 -14.25 25.21 -16.45
N TYR A 346 -13.51 24.30 -15.79
CA TYR A 346 -13.32 24.36 -14.33
C TYR A 346 -12.08 25.20 -13.95
N VAL A 347 -10.99 25.01 -14.65
CA VAL A 347 -9.68 25.66 -14.39
C VAL A 347 -9.77 27.18 -14.48
N LYS A 348 -10.58 27.70 -15.39
CA LYS A 348 -10.77 29.13 -15.62
C LYS A 348 -11.90 29.76 -14.81
N ASN A 349 -12.59 28.97 -13.97
CA ASN A 349 -13.75 29.45 -13.21
C ASN A 349 -13.36 30.46 -12.12
N GLN A 350 -12.18 30.27 -11.51
CA GLN A 350 -11.70 31.12 -10.42
C GLN A 350 -10.24 31.53 -10.66
N PRO A 351 -9.76 32.62 -10.04
CA PRO A 351 -8.39 33.08 -10.15
C PRO A 351 -7.44 32.33 -9.19
N TYR A 352 -7.34 31.00 -9.33
CA TYR A 352 -6.57 30.13 -8.42
C TYR A 352 -5.10 30.57 -8.27
N GLY A 353 -4.49 31.06 -9.35
CA GLY A 353 -3.11 31.54 -9.32
C GLY A 353 -2.91 32.78 -8.45
N GLU A 354 -3.89 33.71 -8.43
CA GLU A 354 -3.87 34.88 -7.54
C GLU A 354 -4.08 34.41 -6.08
N TRP A 355 -5.06 33.55 -5.84
CA TRP A 355 -5.33 32.99 -4.51
C TRP A 355 -4.11 32.30 -3.91
N LEU A 356 -3.43 31.45 -4.69
CA LEU A 356 -2.20 30.79 -4.27
C LEU A 356 -1.06 31.77 -4.01
N SER A 357 -0.90 32.77 -4.86
CA SER A 357 0.14 33.81 -4.69
C SER A 357 -0.04 34.59 -3.37
N ASP A 358 -1.28 34.86 -2.99
CA ASP A 358 -1.60 35.68 -1.82
C ASP A 358 -1.63 34.88 -0.51
N ASN A 359 -1.91 33.57 -0.58
CA ASN A 359 -2.21 32.76 0.61
C ASN A 359 -1.26 31.58 0.84
N LEU A 360 -0.74 30.93 -0.22
CA LEU A 360 0.11 29.76 -0.05
C LEU A 360 1.51 30.18 0.44
N VAL A 361 1.93 29.63 1.56
CA VAL A 361 3.22 29.92 2.17
C VAL A 361 4.22 28.81 1.82
N PHE A 362 5.43 29.18 1.41
CA PHE A 362 6.49 28.20 1.16
C PHE A 362 7.52 28.25 2.30
N LEU A 363 7.99 27.11 2.73
CA LEU A 363 9.00 26.99 3.79
C LEU A 363 10.28 27.78 3.49
N LYS A 364 10.70 27.79 2.21
CA LYS A 364 11.87 28.55 1.76
C LYS A 364 11.74 30.08 2.00
N ASP A 365 10.52 30.59 1.95
CA ASP A 365 10.24 32.04 2.05
C ASP A 365 10.06 32.50 3.50
N LEU A 366 9.96 31.60 4.45
CA LEU A 366 9.91 31.93 5.87
C LEU A 366 11.25 32.50 6.35
N LYS A 367 11.18 33.56 7.14
CA LYS A 367 12.36 34.22 7.72
C LYS A 367 13.03 33.32 8.75
N ILE A 368 14.36 33.28 8.71
CA ILE A 368 15.15 32.63 9.75
C ILE A 368 15.03 33.49 11.04
N PRO A 369 14.54 32.91 12.15
CA PRO A 369 14.43 33.67 13.38
C PRO A 369 15.82 33.93 13.99
N ASN A 370 15.94 35.01 14.73
CA ASN A 370 17.18 35.31 15.47
C ASN A 370 17.22 34.52 16.80
N VAL A 371 17.25 33.19 16.67
CA VAL A 371 17.30 32.24 17.77
C VAL A 371 18.43 31.26 17.46
N ALA A 372 19.28 31.00 18.45
CA ALA A 372 20.35 30.01 18.27
C ALA A 372 19.75 28.60 18.17
N VAL A 373 20.31 27.80 17.24
CA VAL A 373 20.05 26.35 17.22
C VAL A 373 20.66 25.77 18.48
N GLU A 374 19.88 24.94 19.20
CA GLU A 374 20.39 24.23 20.37
C GLU A 374 21.48 23.24 19.95
N GLU A 375 22.66 23.37 20.49
CA GLU A 375 23.81 22.50 20.24
C GLU A 375 24.14 21.70 21.49
N TYR A 376 24.48 20.45 21.28
CA TYR A 376 24.95 19.57 22.35
C TYR A 376 26.48 19.49 22.32
N SER A 377 27.08 19.32 23.50
CA SER A 377 28.48 18.92 23.60
C SER A 377 28.68 17.50 23.02
N TYR A 378 29.90 17.13 22.74
CA TYR A 378 30.25 15.78 22.24
C TYR A 378 29.79 14.69 23.24
N GLU A 379 29.95 14.93 24.54
CA GLU A 379 29.55 14.00 25.59
C GLU A 379 28.01 13.89 25.72
N GLU A 380 27.32 15.01 25.74
CA GLU A 380 25.84 15.04 25.79
C GLU A 380 25.23 14.35 24.57
N SER A 381 25.76 14.58 23.37
CA SER A 381 25.27 13.93 22.17
C SER A 381 25.45 12.41 22.18
N ASN A 382 26.59 11.90 22.68
CA ASN A 382 26.81 10.48 22.83
C ASN A 382 25.84 9.87 23.86
N ARG A 383 25.59 10.59 24.95
CA ARG A 383 24.64 10.19 25.99
C ARG A 383 23.23 10.08 25.39
N LEU A 384 22.78 11.08 24.66
CA LEU A 384 21.48 11.06 23.98
C LEU A 384 21.39 9.97 22.92
N MET A 385 22.42 9.80 22.06
CA MET A 385 22.43 8.71 21.08
C MET A 385 22.28 7.35 21.77
N LYS A 386 22.95 7.15 22.90
CA LYS A 386 22.85 5.93 23.68
C LYS A 386 21.46 5.76 24.32
N ALA A 387 20.85 6.84 24.81
CA ALA A 387 19.48 6.84 25.36
C ALA A 387 18.42 6.52 24.30
N PHE A 388 18.64 6.91 23.03
CA PHE A 388 17.80 6.59 21.90
C PHE A 388 18.18 5.30 21.16
N GLY A 389 19.08 4.49 21.75
CA GLY A 389 19.44 3.18 21.24
C GLY A 389 20.25 3.18 19.94
N TYR A 390 21.04 4.25 19.66
CA TYR A 390 21.96 4.24 18.51
C TYR A 390 23.06 3.21 18.68
N SER A 391 23.38 2.50 17.60
CA SER A 391 24.56 1.68 17.50
C SER A 391 25.66 2.33 16.65
N TYR A 392 26.89 1.93 16.85
CA TYR A 392 28.00 2.38 16.00
C TYR A 392 27.82 1.94 14.54
N GLU A 393 27.24 0.74 14.34
CA GLU A 393 26.96 0.21 13.01
C GLU A 393 25.95 1.09 12.25
N GLU A 394 24.87 1.56 12.89
CA GLU A 394 23.91 2.44 12.26
C GLU A 394 24.53 3.78 11.86
N VAL A 395 25.35 4.38 12.72
CA VAL A 395 26.01 5.67 12.42
C VAL A 395 26.99 5.51 11.27
N LYS A 396 27.83 4.44 11.29
CA LYS A 396 28.88 4.21 10.31
C LYS A 396 28.37 3.62 8.98
N ASP A 397 27.46 2.66 9.06
CA ASP A 397 27.07 1.85 7.89
C ASP A 397 25.73 2.28 7.28
N SER A 398 24.98 3.18 7.96
CA SER A 398 23.73 3.76 7.43
C SER A 398 23.79 5.28 7.30
N VAL A 399 24.04 6.02 8.39
CA VAL A 399 24.04 7.51 8.34
C VAL A 399 25.22 8.05 7.51
N LEU A 400 26.43 7.52 7.72
CA LEU A 400 27.61 8.00 6.98
C LEU A 400 27.49 7.84 5.46
N PRO A 401 27.09 6.68 4.89
CA PRO A 401 26.88 6.55 3.45
C PRO A 401 25.83 7.54 2.88
N MET A 402 24.75 7.77 3.58
CA MET A 402 23.72 8.75 3.16
C MET A 402 24.26 10.18 3.16
N ALA A 403 24.99 10.56 4.19
CA ALA A 403 25.62 11.88 4.29
C ALA A 403 26.76 12.08 3.27
N LEU A 404 27.49 11.03 2.95
CA LEU A 404 28.61 11.07 2.01
C LEU A 404 28.14 11.08 0.55
N ASN A 405 27.25 10.15 0.18
CA ASN A 405 26.90 9.83 -1.20
C ASN A 405 25.51 10.34 -1.63
N GLY A 406 24.67 10.83 -0.70
CA GLY A 406 23.30 11.19 -0.99
C GLY A 406 22.39 9.99 -1.33
N SER A 407 22.81 8.78 -0.94
CA SER A 407 22.07 7.54 -1.19
C SER A 407 22.25 6.55 -0.04
N GLU A 408 21.27 5.66 0.12
CA GLU A 408 21.28 4.61 1.12
C GLU A 408 22.38 3.57 0.85
N ALA A 409 22.93 2.98 1.91
CA ALA A 409 23.92 1.89 1.80
C ALA A 409 23.31 0.66 1.12
N ILE A 410 24.08 0.06 0.19
CA ILE A 410 23.68 -1.13 -0.56
C ILE A 410 24.21 -2.38 0.12
N GLY A 411 23.34 -3.36 0.30
CA GLY A 411 23.66 -4.73 0.73
C GLY A 411 23.46 -5.75 -0.38
N ALA A 412 24.01 -6.94 -0.22
CA ALA A 412 23.88 -8.05 -1.17
C ALA A 412 23.40 -9.36 -0.51
N MET A 413 23.74 -9.57 0.75
CA MET A 413 23.31 -10.75 1.51
C MET A 413 21.84 -10.59 1.97
N GLY A 414 21.20 -11.71 2.31
CA GLY A 414 19.91 -11.69 2.99
C GLY A 414 20.05 -11.42 4.49
N VAL A 415 18.93 -11.56 5.20
CA VAL A 415 18.83 -11.39 6.66
C VAL A 415 18.87 -12.75 7.33
N ASP A 416 19.80 -12.94 8.26
CA ASP A 416 19.92 -14.14 9.10
C ASP A 416 19.89 -13.83 10.61
N THR A 417 19.56 -12.59 10.95
CA THR A 417 19.27 -12.14 12.31
C THR A 417 17.80 -12.40 12.67
N PRO A 418 17.48 -12.54 13.97
CA PRO A 418 16.10 -12.79 14.37
C PRO A 418 15.18 -11.60 14.07
N LEU A 419 13.87 -11.89 13.95
CA LEU A 419 12.85 -10.87 14.04
C LEU A 419 12.93 -10.17 15.39
N ALA A 420 12.59 -8.89 15.47
CA ALA A 420 12.67 -8.11 16.70
C ALA A 420 12.01 -8.81 17.90
N VAL A 421 10.83 -9.42 17.71
CA VAL A 421 10.11 -10.17 18.75
C VAL A 421 10.84 -11.45 19.21
N LEU A 422 11.74 -12.00 18.41
CA LEU A 422 12.54 -13.20 18.76
C LEU A 422 13.95 -12.86 19.24
N SER A 423 14.39 -11.64 19.05
CA SER A 423 15.70 -11.18 19.51
C SER A 423 15.77 -11.10 21.03
N LYS A 424 16.95 -11.37 21.59
CA LYS A 424 17.28 -11.14 22.98
C LYS A 424 17.68 -9.69 23.26
N ARG A 425 17.82 -8.90 22.19
CA ARG A 425 18.17 -7.48 22.27
C ARG A 425 16.91 -6.65 22.28
N HIS A 426 17.02 -5.46 22.84
CA HIS A 426 15.97 -4.45 22.79
C HIS A 426 16.06 -3.71 21.46
N HIS A 427 15.06 -3.90 20.60
CA HIS A 427 14.95 -3.27 19.29
C HIS A 427 14.05 -2.03 19.35
N PRO A 428 14.32 -0.99 18.54
CA PRO A 428 13.40 0.14 18.42
C PRO A 428 12.05 -0.33 17.86
N LEU A 429 10.97 0.35 18.24
CA LEU A 429 9.62 -0.03 17.84
C LEU A 429 9.43 -0.14 16.30
N PHE A 430 10.21 0.61 15.53
CA PHE A 430 10.22 0.55 14.06
C PHE A 430 10.49 -0.84 13.49
N ASP A 431 11.32 -1.65 14.14
CA ASP A 431 11.74 -2.96 13.64
C ASP A 431 10.62 -4.01 13.67
N TYR A 432 9.57 -3.74 14.43
CA TYR A 432 8.36 -4.57 14.49
C TYR A 432 7.40 -4.31 13.32
N PHE A 433 7.64 -3.31 12.49
CA PHE A 433 6.82 -2.97 11.32
C PHE A 433 7.54 -3.35 10.03
N LYS A 434 6.85 -4.08 9.16
CA LYS A 434 7.36 -4.48 7.84
C LYS A 434 6.52 -3.86 6.74
N GLN A 435 7.20 -3.36 5.70
CA GLN A 435 6.56 -2.68 4.57
C GLN A 435 5.70 -3.65 3.77
N LEU A 436 4.50 -3.23 3.40
CA LEU A 436 3.70 -3.87 2.36
C LEU A 436 4.24 -3.46 0.98
N PHE A 437 3.92 -4.24 -0.03
CA PHE A 437 4.35 -4.00 -1.41
C PHE A 437 3.33 -4.59 -2.39
N ALA A 438 3.33 -4.09 -3.63
CA ALA A 438 2.44 -4.57 -4.67
C ALA A 438 3.02 -5.79 -5.39
N GLN A 439 2.18 -6.82 -5.63
CA GLN A 439 2.52 -7.96 -6.48
C GLN A 439 1.28 -8.55 -7.15
N VAL A 440 1.40 -8.90 -8.43
CA VAL A 440 0.38 -9.53 -9.31
C VAL A 440 -0.82 -8.63 -9.60
N THR A 441 -1.66 -8.36 -8.62
CA THR A 441 -2.93 -7.63 -8.81
C THR A 441 -2.78 -6.12 -8.72
N ASN A 442 -1.62 -5.67 -8.27
CA ASN A 442 -1.32 -4.28 -8.02
C ASN A 442 0.17 -4.06 -8.35
N PRO A 443 0.51 -3.36 -9.42
CA PRO A 443 1.89 -3.20 -9.84
C PRO A 443 2.59 -2.07 -9.08
N PRO A 444 3.90 -2.22 -8.80
CA PRO A 444 4.72 -1.10 -8.33
C PRO A 444 4.95 -0.07 -9.44
N ILE A 445 5.30 1.15 -9.06
CA ILE A 445 5.68 2.21 -10.00
C ILE A 445 7.13 1.98 -10.42
N ASP A 446 7.38 1.93 -11.74
CA ASP A 446 8.72 1.81 -12.31
C ASP A 446 9.52 3.13 -12.21
N ALA A 447 10.85 3.03 -12.30
CA ALA A 447 11.75 4.17 -12.10
C ALA A 447 11.57 5.31 -13.13
N ILE A 448 11.13 5.01 -14.35
CA ILE A 448 10.87 6.04 -15.38
C ILE A 448 9.57 6.77 -15.07
N ARG A 449 8.53 6.03 -14.76
CA ARG A 449 7.22 6.58 -14.40
C ARG A 449 7.29 7.38 -13.11
N GLU A 450 8.08 6.92 -12.13
CA GLU A 450 8.33 7.60 -10.85
C GLU A 450 8.79 9.05 -11.04
N GLU A 451 9.70 9.33 -12.00
CA GLU A 451 10.18 10.69 -12.27
C GLU A 451 9.06 11.64 -12.73
N ILE A 452 8.05 11.10 -13.40
CA ILE A 452 6.94 11.89 -13.98
C ILE A 452 5.84 12.10 -12.94
N VAL A 453 5.47 11.03 -12.21
CA VAL A 453 4.23 11.02 -11.41
C VAL A 453 4.44 11.37 -9.95
N THR A 454 5.66 11.27 -9.43
CA THR A 454 5.94 11.47 -8.00
C THR A 454 5.79 12.92 -7.58
N SER A 455 5.09 13.13 -6.47
CA SER A 455 5.06 14.40 -5.74
C SER A 455 5.51 14.17 -4.30
N THR A 456 6.48 14.95 -3.86
CA THR A 456 6.98 14.95 -2.48
C THR A 456 6.39 16.08 -1.64
N SER A 457 5.55 16.92 -2.23
CA SER A 457 4.94 18.06 -1.55
C SER A 457 3.95 17.62 -0.47
N ILE A 458 4.05 18.27 0.69
CA ILE A 458 3.13 18.12 1.82
C ILE A 458 2.65 19.51 2.22
N TYR A 459 1.39 19.60 2.63
CA TYR A 459 0.76 20.82 3.12
C TYR A 459 0.56 20.73 4.62
N VAL A 460 0.95 21.77 5.36
CA VAL A 460 0.94 21.83 6.81
C VAL A 460 0.08 23.02 7.27
N GLY A 461 -0.81 22.79 8.21
CA GLY A 461 -1.81 23.73 8.71
C GLY A 461 -3.20 23.12 8.73
N GLY A 462 -4.21 23.90 9.04
CA GLY A 462 -5.61 23.47 8.95
C GLY A 462 -6.09 23.46 7.51
N GLU A 463 -6.74 22.38 7.09
CA GLU A 463 -7.36 22.28 5.76
C GLU A 463 -8.60 23.19 5.66
N GLY A 464 -8.84 23.77 4.48
CA GLY A 464 -10.03 24.53 4.17
C GLY A 464 -11.25 23.67 3.86
N ASN A 465 -12.41 24.31 3.62
CA ASN A 465 -13.63 23.61 3.19
C ASN A 465 -13.57 23.32 1.68
N VAL A 466 -13.43 22.05 1.32
CA VAL A 466 -13.36 21.62 -0.09
C VAL A 466 -14.64 21.84 -0.89
N LEU A 467 -15.78 22.01 -0.20
CA LEU A 467 -17.08 22.21 -0.82
C LEU A 467 -17.33 23.66 -1.25
N GLU A 468 -16.45 24.58 -0.87
CA GLU A 468 -16.59 26.01 -1.15
C GLU A 468 -15.30 26.59 -1.69
N GLU A 469 -15.34 27.21 -2.85
CA GLU A 469 -14.20 27.86 -3.48
C GLU A 469 -13.93 29.24 -2.86
N LYS A 470 -12.90 29.31 -2.00
CA LYS A 470 -12.46 30.57 -1.34
C LYS A 470 -10.94 30.69 -1.37
N ALA A 471 -10.47 31.93 -1.45
CA ALA A 471 -9.04 32.25 -1.42
C ALA A 471 -8.34 31.77 -0.13
N GLU A 472 -9.02 31.84 0.99
CA GLU A 472 -8.52 31.48 2.32
C GLU A 472 -8.26 30.00 2.48
N ASN A 473 -8.90 29.14 1.69
CA ASN A 473 -8.76 27.68 1.78
C ASN A 473 -7.32 27.21 1.50
N CYS A 474 -6.55 27.93 0.71
CA CYS A 474 -5.17 27.56 0.40
C CYS A 474 -4.13 28.23 1.31
N HIS A 475 -4.54 28.75 2.46
CA HIS A 475 -3.64 29.39 3.43
C HIS A 475 -2.97 28.34 4.32
N VAL A 476 -2.05 27.60 3.74
CA VAL A 476 -1.26 26.52 4.36
C VAL A 476 0.22 26.67 4.02
N LEU A 477 1.07 25.97 4.76
CA LEU A 477 2.52 25.91 4.52
C LEU A 477 2.84 24.72 3.61
N LYS A 478 3.45 24.99 2.44
CA LYS A 478 3.95 23.94 1.53
C LYS A 478 5.40 23.58 1.86
N ILE A 479 5.65 22.29 2.04
CA ILE A 479 6.96 21.68 2.29
C ILE A 479 7.26 20.69 1.18
N HIS A 480 8.45 20.77 0.54
CA HIS A 480 8.85 19.85 -0.54
C HIS A 480 9.62 18.62 -0.03
N ASN A 481 10.36 18.78 1.06
CA ASN A 481 11.05 17.67 1.69
C ASN A 481 10.59 17.58 3.16
N PRO A 482 9.91 16.51 3.54
CA PRO A 482 9.40 16.36 4.90
C PRO A 482 10.49 16.12 5.95
N ILE A 483 11.74 15.90 5.52
CA ILE A 483 12.88 15.76 6.45
C ILE A 483 13.51 17.15 6.65
N LEU A 484 13.22 17.74 7.80
CA LEU A 484 13.55 19.13 8.12
C LEU A 484 14.96 19.25 8.70
N THR A 485 15.67 20.29 8.29
CA THR A 485 16.84 20.76 9.03
C THR A 485 16.42 21.46 10.33
N ASN A 486 17.34 21.63 11.27
CA ASN A 486 17.10 22.41 12.48
C ASN A 486 16.64 23.85 12.16
N THR A 487 17.22 24.45 11.13
CA THR A 487 16.82 25.79 10.66
C THR A 487 15.40 25.81 10.11
N ASP A 488 15.01 24.79 9.32
CA ASP A 488 13.65 24.68 8.80
C ASP A 488 12.62 24.55 9.92
N LEU A 489 12.91 23.75 10.94
CA LEU A 489 12.04 23.63 12.10
C LEU A 489 11.91 24.94 12.87
N LEU A 490 13.03 25.68 13.05
CA LEU A 490 12.98 27.00 13.71
C LEU A 490 12.15 28.00 12.90
N LYS A 491 12.26 28.00 11.57
CA LYS A 491 11.41 28.84 10.70
C LYS A 491 9.92 28.56 10.94
N ILE A 492 9.54 27.27 11.03
CA ILE A 492 8.15 26.84 11.27
C ILE A 492 7.72 27.24 12.67
N ARG A 493 8.52 26.90 13.69
CA ARG A 493 8.23 27.17 15.13
C ARG A 493 7.97 28.64 15.42
N TYR A 494 8.70 29.52 14.78
CA TYR A 494 8.60 30.97 14.96
C TYR A 494 7.95 31.69 13.78
N ALA A 495 7.22 30.96 12.94
CA ALA A 495 6.51 31.54 11.80
C ALA A 495 5.50 32.60 12.27
N LYS A 496 5.65 33.82 11.74
CA LYS A 496 4.68 34.91 11.95
C LYS A 496 3.80 35.04 10.73
N VAL A 497 3.05 34.03 10.43
CA VAL A 497 2.16 33.94 9.27
C VAL A 497 0.72 33.82 9.78
N LYS A 498 -0.20 34.56 9.18
CA LYS A 498 -1.63 34.43 9.49
C LYS A 498 -2.07 32.98 9.29
N ASN A 499 -2.93 32.48 10.15
CA ASN A 499 -3.48 31.12 10.12
C ASN A 499 -2.47 29.97 10.24
N ILE A 500 -1.22 30.21 10.62
CA ILE A 500 -0.25 29.18 11.00
C ILE A 500 0.12 29.40 12.46
N ASN A 501 -0.49 28.63 13.35
CA ASN A 501 -0.30 28.71 14.78
C ASN A 501 0.36 27.43 15.27
N VAL A 502 1.62 27.55 15.68
CA VAL A 502 2.47 26.43 16.06
C VAL A 502 2.56 26.30 17.57
N LYS A 503 2.45 25.09 18.08
CA LYS A 503 2.64 24.76 19.49
C LYS A 503 3.54 23.55 19.67
N ASP A 504 4.58 23.71 20.51
CA ASP A 504 5.38 22.58 20.97
C ASP A 504 4.61 21.77 22.03
N VAL A 505 4.63 20.46 21.89
CA VAL A 505 4.06 19.49 22.84
C VAL A 505 5.13 18.45 23.16
N PRO A 506 5.67 18.45 24.39
CA PRO A 506 6.65 17.46 24.81
C PRO A 506 6.06 16.05 24.80
N ILE A 507 6.82 15.07 24.27
CA ILE A 507 6.55 13.64 24.42
C ILE A 507 7.43 13.01 25.51
N THR A 508 8.13 13.83 26.29
CA THR A 508 8.89 13.39 27.45
C THR A 508 7.99 13.25 28.68
N TYR A 509 8.29 12.30 29.53
CA TYR A 509 7.56 12.05 30.76
C TYR A 509 8.51 11.62 31.91
N TYR A 510 8.07 11.71 33.15
CA TYR A 510 8.86 11.28 34.29
C TYR A 510 9.08 9.76 34.28
N LYS A 511 10.33 9.37 34.44
CA LYS A 511 10.73 7.95 34.56
C LYS A 511 9.93 7.27 35.68
N GLY A 512 9.42 6.08 35.43
CA GLY A 512 8.57 5.33 36.34
C GLY A 512 7.07 5.65 36.24
N THR A 513 6.66 6.62 35.42
CA THR A 513 5.25 6.77 35.06
C THR A 513 4.86 5.69 34.07
N PRO A 514 3.72 4.98 34.24
CA PRO A 514 3.23 4.04 33.23
C PRO A 514 3.06 4.68 31.85
N LEU A 515 3.51 4.00 30.79
CA LEU A 515 3.55 4.55 29.44
C LEU A 515 2.15 4.91 28.90
N ASP A 516 1.13 4.09 29.20
CA ASP A 516 -0.27 4.36 28.86
C ASP A 516 -0.77 5.68 29.49
N LYS A 517 -0.38 5.99 30.72
CA LYS A 517 -0.71 7.27 31.38
C LYS A 517 0.03 8.44 30.73
N ALA A 518 1.29 8.23 30.34
CA ALA A 518 2.05 9.26 29.63
C ALA A 518 1.39 9.61 28.29
N ILE A 519 0.89 8.62 27.55
CA ILE A 519 0.15 8.82 26.30
C ILE A 519 -1.17 9.57 26.56
N ASN A 520 -1.91 9.23 27.60
CA ASN A 520 -3.13 9.95 27.97
C ASN A 520 -2.86 11.43 28.30
N HIS A 521 -1.75 11.73 28.98
CA HIS A 521 -1.33 13.12 29.21
C HIS A 521 -0.98 13.83 27.90
N LEU A 522 -0.39 13.11 26.93
CA LEU A 522 -0.09 13.64 25.62
C LEU A 522 -1.37 14.03 24.86
N TYR A 523 -2.42 13.19 24.90
CA TYR A 523 -3.72 13.51 24.30
C TYR A 523 -4.30 14.82 24.87
N VAL A 524 -4.29 14.96 26.20
CA VAL A 524 -4.78 16.18 26.85
C VAL A 524 -3.97 17.42 26.43
N ALA A 525 -2.64 17.29 26.33
CA ALA A 525 -1.78 18.39 25.89
C ALA A 525 -2.05 18.81 24.44
N VAL A 526 -2.26 17.87 23.55
CA VAL A 526 -2.61 18.14 22.12
C VAL A 526 -4.00 18.77 22.02
N ASP A 527 -4.99 18.25 22.72
CA ASP A 527 -6.34 18.84 22.76
C ASP A 527 -6.34 20.27 23.30
N GLN A 528 -5.53 20.52 24.34
CA GLN A 528 -5.38 21.88 24.89
C GLN A 528 -4.68 22.82 23.90
N ALA A 529 -3.68 22.34 23.17
CA ALA A 529 -3.00 23.11 22.12
C ALA A 529 -4.00 23.51 21.03
N HIS A 530 -4.80 22.55 20.53
CA HIS A 530 -5.85 22.79 19.53
C HIS A 530 -6.91 23.79 20.05
N LYS A 531 -7.41 23.59 21.28
CA LYS A 531 -8.37 24.50 21.92
C LYS A 531 -7.84 25.93 22.01
N ASN A 532 -6.53 26.10 22.16
CA ASN A 532 -5.87 27.40 22.17
C ASN A 532 -5.55 27.93 20.76
N GLY A 533 -6.06 27.30 19.71
CA GLY A 533 -5.97 27.73 18.33
C GLY A 533 -4.73 27.23 17.56
N ALA A 534 -3.99 26.27 18.10
CA ALA A 534 -2.90 25.64 17.35
C ALA A 534 -3.46 24.76 16.22
N ASN A 535 -2.93 24.92 15.00
CA ASN A 535 -3.20 24.06 13.85
C ASN A 535 -1.93 23.34 13.36
N VAL A 536 -0.80 23.58 14.04
CA VAL A 536 0.44 22.82 13.88
C VAL A 536 0.95 22.46 15.27
N VAL A 537 1.14 21.18 15.51
CA VAL A 537 1.70 20.66 16.76
C VAL A 537 3.07 20.06 16.46
N ILE A 538 4.09 20.54 17.16
CA ILE A 538 5.42 19.94 17.13
C ILE A 538 5.53 19.01 18.33
N LEU A 539 5.48 17.70 18.09
CA LEU A 539 5.82 16.70 19.09
C LEU A 539 7.33 16.67 19.26
N THR A 540 7.83 16.89 20.48
CA THR A 540 9.27 17.01 20.72
C THR A 540 9.72 16.12 21.86
N ASP A 541 10.82 15.38 21.66
CA ASP A 541 11.50 14.61 22.71
C ASP A 541 12.74 15.34 23.29
N ARG A 542 12.93 16.60 22.94
CA ARG A 542 13.95 17.40 23.61
C ARG A 542 13.62 17.51 25.10
N GLY A 543 14.65 17.42 25.92
CA GLY A 543 14.51 17.41 27.37
C GLY A 543 14.59 16.03 28.01
N VAL A 544 15.03 15.00 27.25
CA VAL A 544 15.45 13.74 27.86
C VAL A 544 16.66 13.97 28.73
N ASP A 545 16.53 13.66 30.02
CA ASP A 545 17.54 13.83 31.06
C ASP A 545 17.52 12.65 32.06
N GLU A 546 18.17 12.78 33.18
CA GLU A 546 18.24 11.74 34.23
C GLU A 546 16.86 11.29 34.73
N ASN A 547 15.88 12.18 34.73
CA ASN A 547 14.53 11.97 35.26
C ASN A 547 13.44 11.87 34.22
N HIS A 548 13.72 12.24 32.98
CA HIS A 548 12.75 12.26 31.92
C HIS A 548 13.15 11.30 30.78
N VAL A 549 12.22 10.47 30.39
CA VAL A 549 12.30 9.57 29.24
C VAL A 549 11.31 10.01 28.17
N ALA A 550 11.52 9.61 26.92
CA ALA A 550 10.61 9.92 25.81
C ALA A 550 9.67 8.74 25.50
N ILE A 551 8.42 9.04 25.19
CA ILE A 551 7.54 8.10 24.50
C ILE A 551 8.21 7.76 23.16
N PRO A 552 8.30 6.47 22.75
CA PRO A 552 8.82 6.13 21.43
C PRO A 552 8.13 6.95 20.33
N SER A 553 8.90 7.55 19.46
CA SER A 553 8.39 8.55 18.52
C SER A 553 7.29 8.01 17.59
N LEU A 554 7.42 6.76 17.12
CA LEU A 554 6.40 6.11 16.32
C LEU A 554 5.09 5.90 17.10
N LEU A 555 5.18 5.49 18.37
CA LEU A 555 4.03 5.33 19.24
C LEU A 555 3.34 6.67 19.52
N ALA A 556 4.11 7.72 19.81
CA ALA A 556 3.58 9.06 20.06
C ALA A 556 2.85 9.62 18.81
N VAL A 557 3.47 9.53 17.64
CA VAL A 557 2.88 10.02 16.39
C VAL A 557 1.60 9.25 16.05
N SER A 558 1.64 7.92 16.08
CA SER A 558 0.49 7.09 15.76
C SER A 558 -0.67 7.30 16.74
N ALA A 559 -0.40 7.30 18.03
CA ALA A 559 -1.40 7.54 19.08
C ALA A 559 -2.08 8.91 18.91
N VAL A 560 -1.31 9.98 18.72
CA VAL A 560 -1.86 11.32 18.49
C VAL A 560 -2.66 11.39 17.19
N HIS A 561 -2.17 10.80 16.13
CA HIS A 561 -2.85 10.77 14.82
C HIS A 561 -4.23 10.09 14.92
N HIS A 562 -4.31 8.91 15.53
CA HIS A 562 -5.58 8.20 15.73
C HIS A 562 -6.52 8.95 16.67
N HIS A 563 -6.00 9.53 17.75
CA HIS A 563 -6.79 10.39 18.64
C HIS A 563 -7.40 11.60 17.89
N LEU A 564 -6.63 12.24 17.02
CA LEU A 564 -7.14 13.34 16.18
C LEU A 564 -8.17 12.89 15.15
N ILE A 565 -8.08 11.67 14.62
CA ILE A 565 -9.09 11.08 13.71
C ILE A 565 -10.38 10.82 14.50
N GLU A 566 -10.31 10.11 15.61
CA GLU A 566 -11.46 9.78 16.45
C GLU A 566 -12.21 11.02 16.97
N THR A 567 -11.45 12.08 17.28
CA THR A 567 -12.02 13.37 17.70
C THR A 567 -12.30 14.31 16.54
N LYS A 568 -12.19 13.85 15.28
CA LYS A 568 -12.43 14.59 14.03
C LYS A 568 -11.64 15.90 13.89
N LYS A 569 -10.40 15.92 14.37
CA LYS A 569 -9.49 17.09 14.35
C LYS A 569 -8.29 16.91 13.41
N SER A 570 -8.15 15.73 12.78
CA SER A 570 -6.95 15.39 12.00
C SER A 570 -6.70 16.32 10.81
N THR A 571 -7.74 16.91 10.22
CA THR A 571 -7.61 17.90 9.15
C THR A 571 -7.43 19.33 9.65
N SER A 572 -7.68 19.57 10.94
CA SER A 572 -7.48 20.88 11.58
C SER A 572 -6.08 21.03 12.21
N VAL A 573 -5.38 19.94 12.47
CA VAL A 573 -4.08 19.92 13.16
C VAL A 573 -3.08 19.04 12.42
N SER A 574 -1.98 19.63 11.98
CA SER A 574 -0.83 18.93 11.42
C SER A 574 0.18 18.53 12.48
N ILE A 575 0.74 17.33 12.39
CA ILE A 575 1.74 16.80 13.31
C ILE A 575 3.13 16.93 12.70
N ILE A 576 4.01 17.69 13.33
CA ILE A 576 5.45 17.70 13.05
C ILE A 576 6.16 17.01 14.20
N LEU A 577 7.17 16.20 13.89
CA LEU A 577 7.96 15.51 14.90
C LEU A 577 9.38 16.09 14.96
N GLU A 578 9.81 16.49 16.15
CA GLU A 578 11.21 16.79 16.50
C GLU A 578 11.72 15.68 17.39
N SER A 579 12.55 14.79 16.85
CA SER A 579 12.97 13.60 17.60
C SER A 579 14.43 13.23 17.39
N GLY A 580 15.05 12.75 18.46
CA GLY A 580 16.37 12.14 18.41
C GLY A 580 16.36 10.69 17.91
N GLU A 581 15.22 10.02 17.88
CA GLU A 581 15.13 8.59 17.61
C GLU A 581 15.32 8.20 16.13
N PRO A 582 14.64 8.84 15.13
CA PRO A 582 14.71 8.41 13.73
C PRO A 582 16.08 8.74 13.11
N ARG A 583 16.65 7.76 12.40
CA ARG A 583 17.98 7.86 11.74
C ARG A 583 18.09 7.11 10.43
N GLU A 584 17.25 6.12 10.19
CA GLU A 584 17.26 5.28 8.98
C GLU A 584 15.98 5.46 8.16
N VAL A 585 16.05 5.18 6.86
CA VAL A 585 14.93 5.41 5.93
C VAL A 585 13.61 4.81 6.41
N HIS A 586 13.65 3.57 6.89
CA HIS A 586 12.46 2.88 7.39
C HIS A 586 11.78 3.60 8.55
N HIS A 587 12.55 4.24 9.43
CA HIS A 587 12.02 5.02 10.56
C HIS A 587 11.16 6.19 10.06
N PHE A 588 11.67 6.93 9.09
CA PHE A 588 10.94 8.07 8.50
C PHE A 588 9.70 7.61 7.71
N ALA A 589 9.83 6.52 6.97
CA ALA A 589 8.71 5.96 6.22
C ALA A 589 7.56 5.51 7.14
N THR A 590 7.85 4.86 8.26
CA THR A 590 6.83 4.49 9.25
C THR A 590 6.20 5.72 9.92
N LEU A 591 7.00 6.71 10.31
CA LEU A 591 6.50 7.94 10.94
C LEU A 591 5.53 8.71 10.01
N LEU A 592 5.88 8.86 8.72
CA LEU A 592 4.97 9.46 7.74
C LEU A 592 3.74 8.58 7.51
N GLY A 593 3.91 7.28 7.39
CA GLY A 593 2.83 6.32 7.19
C GLY A 593 1.83 6.28 8.35
N TYR A 594 2.24 6.66 9.56
CA TYR A 594 1.38 6.75 10.74
C TYR A 594 0.98 8.19 11.12
N GLY A 595 1.19 9.18 10.24
CA GLY A 595 0.52 10.47 10.30
C GLY A 595 1.40 11.70 10.55
N ALA A 596 2.73 11.57 10.71
CA ALA A 596 3.60 12.74 10.73
C ALA A 596 3.58 13.46 9.36
N CYS A 597 3.53 14.79 9.36
CA CYS A 597 3.64 15.62 8.16
C CYS A 597 5.10 15.89 7.80
N ALA A 598 5.93 16.14 8.80
CA ALA A 598 7.35 16.41 8.64
C ALA A 598 8.11 16.00 9.91
N ILE A 599 9.41 15.75 9.76
CA ILE A 599 10.25 15.20 10.81
C ILE A 599 11.59 15.95 10.83
N ASN A 600 11.99 16.41 11.99
CA ASN A 600 13.33 16.93 12.24
C ASN A 600 14.13 15.90 13.06
N PRO A 601 15.04 15.15 12.43
CA PRO A 601 15.89 14.18 13.13
C PRO A 601 17.13 14.84 13.70
N TYR A 602 16.97 15.69 14.69
CA TYR A 602 18.04 16.57 15.18
C TYR A 602 19.30 15.81 15.62
N LEU A 603 19.13 14.62 16.22
CA LEU A 603 20.26 13.85 16.72
C LEU A 603 20.99 13.09 15.61
N ALA A 604 20.27 12.58 14.61
CA ALA A 604 20.87 11.99 13.42
C ALA A 604 21.69 13.03 12.64
N GLN A 605 21.17 14.25 12.49
CA GLN A 605 21.91 15.38 11.88
C GLN A 605 23.12 15.78 12.72
N PHE A 606 23.01 15.73 14.06
CA PHE A 606 24.14 15.97 14.95
C PHE A 606 25.21 14.85 14.82
N SER A 607 24.82 13.60 14.65
CA SER A 607 25.77 12.49 14.45
C SER A 607 26.63 12.70 13.18
N ILE A 608 26.11 13.37 12.15
CA ILE A 608 26.89 13.78 10.96
C ILE A 608 27.97 14.80 11.35
N LYS A 609 27.66 15.80 12.19
CA LYS A 609 28.65 16.75 12.72
C LYS A 609 29.78 16.02 13.43
N LYS A 610 29.43 15.02 14.24
CA LYS A 610 30.39 14.16 14.94
C LYS A 610 31.26 13.35 13.98
N LEU A 611 30.70 12.74 12.93
CA LEU A 611 31.48 12.01 11.92
C LEU A 611 32.51 12.92 11.23
N ILE A 612 32.21 14.20 11.04
CA ILE A 612 33.14 15.20 10.51
C ILE A 612 34.25 15.50 11.53
N GLN A 613 33.88 15.71 12.81
CA GLN A 613 34.82 15.98 13.90
C GLN A 613 35.80 14.82 14.13
N ASP A 614 35.29 13.58 14.04
CA ASP A 614 36.11 12.36 14.15
C ASP A 614 36.96 12.06 12.90
N GLY A 615 36.86 12.88 11.86
CA GLY A 615 37.63 12.72 10.60
C GLY A 615 37.14 11.57 9.72
N LEU A 616 36.00 10.96 10.01
CA LEU A 616 35.40 9.87 9.24
C LEU A 616 34.65 10.39 8.00
N LEU A 617 34.17 11.63 8.03
CA LEU A 617 33.50 12.30 6.91
C LEU A 617 34.22 13.59 6.57
N LYS A 618 34.79 13.67 5.36
CA LYS A 618 35.46 14.86 4.83
C LYS A 618 34.51 15.64 3.91
N LYS A 619 33.56 16.37 4.49
CA LYS A 619 32.53 17.11 3.75
C LYS A 619 32.02 18.28 4.57
N ASP A 620 31.53 19.33 3.91
CA ASP A 620 30.85 20.42 4.61
C ASP A 620 29.60 19.91 5.33
N TYR A 621 29.37 20.38 6.53
CA TYR A 621 28.25 19.90 7.37
C TYR A 621 26.89 20.11 6.71
N TYR A 622 26.63 21.30 6.17
CA TYR A 622 25.34 21.60 5.55
C TYR A 622 25.10 20.79 4.28
N ALA A 623 26.15 20.60 3.48
CA ALA A 623 26.10 19.72 2.32
C ALA A 623 25.85 18.26 2.72
N ALA A 624 26.48 17.79 3.78
CA ALA A 624 26.31 16.43 4.30
C ALA A 624 24.91 16.18 4.84
N VAL A 625 24.34 17.14 5.59
CA VAL A 625 22.95 17.06 6.08
C VAL A 625 21.96 17.11 4.92
N ASN A 626 22.19 17.94 3.93
CA ASN A 626 21.34 18.01 2.74
C ASN A 626 21.34 16.68 1.97
N ASP A 627 22.51 16.07 1.78
CA ASP A 627 22.61 14.77 1.11
C ASP A 627 21.96 13.65 1.93
N TYR A 628 22.11 13.68 3.25
CA TYR A 628 21.40 12.75 4.14
C TYR A 628 19.87 12.90 4.01
N ASN A 629 19.35 14.12 4.10
CA ASN A 629 17.92 14.37 3.99
C ASN A 629 17.37 13.95 2.61
N ASN A 630 18.12 14.18 1.53
CA ASN A 630 17.74 13.75 0.19
C ASN A 630 17.79 12.22 0.04
N ALA A 631 18.79 11.56 0.63
CA ALA A 631 18.87 10.09 0.62
C ALA A 631 17.66 9.47 1.33
N VAL A 632 17.26 10.04 2.46
CA VAL A 632 16.04 9.60 3.18
C VAL A 632 14.79 9.82 2.32
N LEU A 633 14.63 10.99 1.72
CA LEU A 633 13.49 11.29 0.84
C LEU A 633 13.40 10.31 -0.33
N HIS A 634 14.51 10.03 -1.02
CA HIS A 634 14.57 9.05 -2.10
C HIS A 634 14.16 7.66 -1.62
N GLY A 635 14.62 7.24 -0.43
CA GLY A 635 14.23 5.97 0.16
C GLY A 635 12.74 5.88 0.45
N ILE A 636 12.12 6.95 0.97
CA ILE A 636 10.67 7.04 1.23
C ILE A 636 9.89 6.95 -0.09
N VAL A 637 10.32 7.65 -1.13
CA VAL A 637 9.71 7.57 -2.47
C VAL A 637 9.76 6.13 -3.01
N LYS A 638 10.88 5.43 -2.84
CA LYS A 638 10.99 4.02 -3.23
C LYS A 638 10.03 3.10 -2.45
N ILE A 639 9.86 3.34 -1.16
CA ILE A 639 8.90 2.57 -0.33
C ILE A 639 7.47 2.82 -0.80
N ALA A 640 7.09 4.08 -1.08
CA ALA A 640 5.78 4.42 -1.63
C ALA A 640 5.56 3.78 -3.02
N SER A 641 6.56 3.84 -3.90
CA SER A 641 6.50 3.27 -5.25
C SER A 641 6.31 1.74 -5.25
N LYS A 642 6.85 1.01 -4.25
CA LYS A 642 6.62 -0.44 -4.09
C LYS A 642 5.14 -0.79 -3.90
N MET A 643 4.37 0.14 -3.34
CA MET A 643 2.91 0.01 -3.16
C MET A 643 2.09 0.69 -4.26
N GLY A 644 2.72 1.18 -5.31
CA GLY A 644 2.02 1.92 -6.36
C GLY A 644 1.49 3.28 -5.90
N ILE A 645 2.09 3.89 -4.88
CA ILE A 645 1.76 5.22 -4.36
C ILE A 645 2.76 6.24 -4.91
N SER A 646 2.26 7.32 -5.47
CA SER A 646 3.07 8.33 -6.17
C SER A 646 3.15 9.68 -5.45
N THR A 647 2.32 9.94 -4.44
CA THR A 647 2.35 11.19 -3.68
C THR A 647 2.61 10.96 -2.20
N LEU A 648 3.51 11.74 -1.60
CA LEU A 648 3.74 11.68 -0.16
C LEU A 648 2.55 12.21 0.64
N GLN A 649 1.76 13.11 0.06
CA GLN A 649 0.53 13.58 0.67
C GLN A 649 -0.48 12.45 0.91
N SER A 650 -0.59 11.50 -0.03
CA SER A 650 -1.46 10.33 0.09
C SER A 650 -0.81 9.19 0.90
N TYR A 651 0.52 9.13 0.89
CA TYR A 651 1.28 8.19 1.70
C TYR A 651 1.14 8.47 3.20
N GLN A 652 1.02 9.74 3.57
CA GLN A 652 0.81 10.18 4.94
C GLN A 652 -0.48 9.59 5.53
N GLY A 653 -0.34 8.83 6.63
CA GLY A 653 -1.46 8.15 7.27
C GLY A 653 -2.00 6.92 6.53
N SER A 654 -1.34 6.46 5.46
CA SER A 654 -1.78 5.29 4.68
C SER A 654 -1.60 3.95 5.41
N GLN A 655 -0.73 3.90 6.43
CA GLN A 655 -0.49 2.73 7.28
C GLN A 655 -0.17 1.45 6.49
N ILE A 656 0.63 1.56 5.44
CA ILE A 656 0.99 0.43 4.54
C ILE A 656 2.09 -0.47 5.14
N PHE A 657 1.87 -0.91 6.36
CA PHE A 657 2.77 -1.77 7.11
C PHE A 657 2.01 -2.94 7.74
N GLU A 658 2.72 -4.04 7.98
CA GLU A 658 2.27 -5.13 8.83
C GLU A 658 3.14 -5.15 10.10
N ALA A 659 2.48 -5.25 11.26
CA ALA A 659 3.15 -5.42 12.54
C ALA A 659 3.44 -6.90 12.79
N VAL A 660 4.67 -7.21 13.23
CA VAL A 660 5.10 -8.56 13.55
C VAL A 660 5.66 -8.58 14.98
N GLY A 661 4.92 -9.18 15.89
CA GLY A 661 5.35 -9.33 17.27
C GLY A 661 4.89 -8.20 18.22
N ILE A 662 3.76 -7.58 17.94
CA ILE A 662 3.09 -6.60 18.82
C ILE A 662 1.74 -7.15 19.24
N SER A 663 1.40 -7.04 20.54
CA SER A 663 0.13 -7.52 21.06
C SER A 663 -1.07 -6.85 20.39
N LYS A 664 -2.16 -7.60 20.23
CA LYS A 664 -3.38 -7.09 19.63
C LYS A 664 -3.91 -5.84 20.35
N LYS A 665 -3.81 -5.79 21.68
CA LYS A 665 -4.24 -4.64 22.46
C LYS A 665 -3.51 -3.36 22.06
N VAL A 666 -2.18 -3.41 21.90
CA VAL A 666 -1.37 -2.26 21.48
C VAL A 666 -1.73 -1.84 20.05
N ILE A 667 -1.95 -2.80 19.16
CA ILE A 667 -2.36 -2.51 17.78
C ILE A 667 -3.73 -1.85 17.74
N ASP A 668 -4.72 -2.42 18.41
CA ASP A 668 -6.10 -1.91 18.39
C ASP A 668 -6.20 -0.49 19.00
N GLU A 669 -5.38 -0.20 20.02
CA GLU A 669 -5.42 1.08 20.75
C GLU A 669 -4.58 2.19 20.10
N TYR A 670 -3.38 1.86 19.58
CA TYR A 670 -2.42 2.88 19.12
C TYR A 670 -2.07 2.80 17.63
N PHE A 671 -2.34 1.67 16.97
CA PHE A 671 -2.04 1.42 15.56
C PHE A 671 -3.26 0.86 14.82
N THR A 672 -4.41 1.42 15.10
CA THR A 672 -5.73 0.97 14.60
C THR A 672 -5.69 0.65 13.10
N ASN A 673 -6.32 -0.48 12.73
CA ASN A 673 -6.35 -0.99 11.34
C ASN A 673 -5.02 -1.51 10.77
N THR A 674 -3.93 -1.53 11.52
CA THR A 674 -2.69 -2.17 11.09
C THR A 674 -2.87 -3.69 11.10
N VAL A 675 -2.47 -4.36 10.01
CA VAL A 675 -2.48 -5.81 9.93
C VAL A 675 -1.45 -6.38 10.91
N SER A 676 -1.86 -7.31 11.78
CA SER A 676 -0.99 -8.03 12.70
C SER A 676 -1.45 -9.48 12.81
N ARG A 677 -0.57 -10.43 12.49
CA ARG A 677 -0.85 -11.88 12.54
C ARG A 677 0.00 -12.61 13.56
N VAL A 678 0.99 -11.94 14.12
CA VAL A 678 1.90 -12.45 15.14
C VAL A 678 1.87 -11.48 16.31
N GLU A 679 1.30 -11.91 17.43
CA GLU A 679 1.32 -11.13 18.67
C GLU A 679 2.70 -11.20 19.37
N GLY A 680 2.93 -10.34 20.34
CA GLY A 680 4.19 -10.28 21.05
C GLY A 680 4.19 -9.23 22.15
N ILE A 681 5.05 -8.22 22.02
CA ILE A 681 5.29 -7.21 23.06
C ILE A 681 4.04 -6.43 23.43
N THR A 682 3.94 -6.12 24.72
CA THR A 682 2.88 -5.28 25.33
C THR A 682 3.35 -3.83 25.49
N ILE A 683 2.47 -2.97 25.97
CA ILE A 683 2.83 -1.58 26.28
C ILE A 683 3.86 -1.50 27.42
N GLU A 684 3.84 -2.43 28.35
CA GLU A 684 4.79 -2.57 29.45
C GLU A 684 6.17 -2.98 28.93
N ASP A 685 6.24 -3.91 27.95
CA ASP A 685 7.50 -4.31 27.33
C ASP A 685 8.13 -3.14 26.56
N ILE A 686 7.33 -2.34 25.87
CA ILE A 686 7.80 -1.11 25.18
C ILE A 686 8.38 -0.12 26.20
N ALA A 687 7.73 0.04 27.34
CA ALA A 687 8.25 0.91 28.42
C ALA A 687 9.56 0.38 29.01
N GLU A 688 9.71 -0.94 29.14
CA GLU A 688 10.94 -1.59 29.60
C GLU A 688 12.10 -1.35 28.62
N ASP A 689 11.86 -1.43 27.31
CA ASP A 689 12.85 -1.13 26.28
C ASP A 689 13.36 0.33 26.38
N VAL A 690 12.45 1.28 26.59
CA VAL A 690 12.80 2.70 26.81
C VAL A 690 13.66 2.86 28.05
N ASP A 691 13.26 2.26 29.16
CA ASP A 691 14.00 2.34 30.43
C ASP A 691 15.37 1.67 30.33
N TYR A 692 15.48 0.58 29.57
CA TYR A 692 16.76 -0.11 29.34
C TYR A 692 17.77 0.80 28.63
N HIS A 693 17.40 1.41 27.51
CA HIS A 693 18.30 2.30 26.76
C HIS A 693 18.63 3.56 27.56
N HIS A 694 17.63 4.14 28.22
CA HIS A 694 17.82 5.30 29.08
C HIS A 694 18.82 5.01 30.22
N SER A 695 18.69 3.85 30.89
CA SER A 695 19.57 3.46 32.00
C SER A 695 21.02 3.21 31.55
N LYS A 696 21.25 2.82 30.32
CA LYS A 696 22.60 2.75 29.75
C LYS A 696 23.26 4.11 29.58
N ALA A 697 22.46 5.16 29.39
CA ALA A 697 22.96 6.52 29.17
C ALA A 697 23.03 7.33 30.48
N PHE A 698 22.08 7.12 31.36
CA PHE A 698 21.91 7.87 32.65
C PHE A 698 21.90 6.88 33.82
N ASP A 699 23.08 6.56 34.34
CA ASP A 699 23.21 5.69 35.53
C ASP A 699 22.86 6.42 36.81
N MET A 700 21.80 5.98 37.49
CA MET A 700 21.34 6.53 38.74
C MET A 700 22.35 6.37 39.91
N LEU A 701 23.32 5.48 39.79
CA LEU A 701 24.33 5.21 40.81
C LEU A 701 25.56 6.12 40.70
N GLY A 702 25.62 7.02 39.70
CA GLY A 702 26.71 7.95 39.49
C GLY A 702 28.05 7.30 39.14
N LEU A 703 28.02 6.03 38.68
CA LEU A 703 29.15 5.36 38.11
C LEU A 703 29.42 5.95 36.73
N LYS A 704 30.69 6.06 36.33
CA LYS A 704 31.03 6.54 34.96
C LYS A 704 30.53 5.55 33.94
N ASN A 705 29.50 5.96 33.21
CA ASN A 705 29.02 5.19 32.05
C ASN A 705 30.00 5.31 30.87
N ASP A 706 30.28 4.21 30.22
CA ASP A 706 30.91 4.26 28.94
C ASP A 706 29.90 4.80 27.91
N LEU A 707 30.15 6.01 27.40
CA LEU A 707 29.30 6.69 26.42
C LEU A 707 29.67 6.35 24.98
N SER A 708 30.62 5.43 24.76
CA SER A 708 30.89 4.93 23.41
C SER A 708 29.67 4.16 22.87
N LEU A 709 29.43 4.29 21.58
CA LEU A 709 28.41 3.50 20.90
C LEU A 709 28.94 2.10 20.61
N ASP A 710 28.19 1.10 21.04
CA ASP A 710 28.50 -0.30 20.78
C ASP A 710 28.17 -0.69 19.34
N SER A 711 28.96 -1.64 18.77
CA SER A 711 28.54 -2.39 17.58
C SER A 711 27.62 -3.50 18.05
N GLU A 712 26.36 -3.48 17.63
CA GLU A 712 25.36 -4.42 18.14
C GLU A 712 25.31 -5.73 17.36
N GLY A 713 25.98 -5.80 16.21
CA GLY A 713 26.12 -7.03 15.44
C GLY A 713 24.98 -7.29 14.45
N ASP A 714 24.18 -6.28 14.12
CA ASP A 714 23.06 -6.46 13.18
C ASP A 714 23.50 -6.68 11.73
N HIS A 715 24.59 -6.02 11.32
CA HIS A 715 25.11 -6.12 9.96
C HIS A 715 26.18 -7.17 9.82
N LYS A 716 26.98 -7.39 10.87
CA LYS A 716 28.09 -8.36 10.89
C LYS A 716 28.10 -9.06 12.24
N TYR A 717 28.22 -10.37 12.23
CA TYR A 717 28.35 -11.15 13.45
C TYR A 717 29.39 -10.58 14.42
N ARG A 718 29.00 -10.43 15.66
CA ARG A 718 29.82 -10.06 16.81
C ARG A 718 29.54 -11.02 17.96
N SER A 719 30.57 -11.61 18.52
CA SER A 719 30.42 -12.52 19.67
C SER A 719 29.76 -11.82 20.85
N GLY A 720 28.70 -12.41 21.40
CA GLY A 720 27.94 -11.86 22.53
C GLY A 720 27.00 -10.68 22.18
N LYS A 721 26.76 -10.44 20.92
CA LYS A 721 25.81 -9.45 20.39
C LYS A 721 24.63 -10.16 19.71
N GLU A 722 24.05 -9.57 18.63
CA GLU A 722 22.92 -10.17 17.92
C GLU A 722 23.23 -11.57 17.40
N GLU A 723 22.26 -12.46 17.50
CA GLU A 723 22.36 -13.83 17.01
C GLU A 723 22.28 -13.86 15.49
N HIS A 724 23.06 -14.76 14.89
CA HIS A 724 23.04 -15.04 13.45
C HIS A 724 22.86 -16.52 13.19
N LEU A 725 21.96 -16.89 12.28
CA LEU A 725 21.77 -18.28 11.89
C LEU A 725 23.06 -18.86 11.27
N TYR A 726 23.73 -18.05 10.45
CA TYR A 726 24.99 -18.38 9.79
C TYR A 726 26.19 -17.73 10.49
N ASN A 727 26.45 -18.14 11.72
CA ASN A 727 27.58 -17.67 12.50
C ASN A 727 28.89 -18.47 12.19
N PRO A 728 30.07 -17.98 12.63
CA PRO A 728 31.35 -18.67 12.34
C PRO A 728 31.38 -20.15 12.72
N LEU A 729 30.77 -20.53 13.83
CA LEU A 729 30.76 -21.93 14.31
C LEU A 729 29.89 -22.81 13.40
N THR A 730 28.67 -22.37 13.05
CA THR A 730 27.78 -23.16 12.17
C THR A 730 28.39 -23.32 10.77
N ILE A 731 28.95 -22.24 10.22
CA ILE A 731 29.62 -22.28 8.90
C ILE A 731 30.85 -23.21 8.94
N HIS A 732 31.73 -23.06 9.92
CA HIS A 732 32.92 -23.87 10.04
C HIS A 732 32.59 -25.35 10.20
N THR A 733 31.62 -25.69 11.05
CA THR A 733 31.20 -27.08 11.28
C THR A 733 30.66 -27.71 10.00
N LEU A 734 29.77 -26.98 9.26
CA LEU A 734 29.23 -27.47 7.98
C LEU A 734 30.32 -27.67 6.93
N GLN A 735 31.19 -26.66 6.75
CA GLN A 735 32.27 -26.75 5.77
C GLN A 735 33.25 -27.90 6.09
N THR A 736 33.62 -28.05 7.35
CA THR A 736 34.52 -29.14 7.76
C THR A 736 33.86 -30.50 7.56
N ALA A 737 32.57 -30.63 7.93
CA ALA A 737 31.82 -31.85 7.69
C ALA A 737 31.81 -32.25 6.20
N ALA A 738 31.54 -31.25 5.33
CA ALA A 738 31.53 -31.46 3.88
C ALA A 738 32.89 -31.82 3.30
N TRP A 739 33.96 -31.08 3.67
CA TRP A 739 35.32 -31.30 3.16
C TRP A 739 35.94 -32.62 3.61
N THR A 740 35.62 -33.04 4.83
CA THR A 740 36.17 -34.30 5.40
C THR A 740 35.21 -35.49 5.21
N ASN A 741 34.02 -35.26 4.60
CA ASN A 741 32.93 -36.24 4.49
C ASN A 741 32.59 -36.87 5.86
N ASN A 742 32.56 -36.05 6.91
CA ASN A 742 32.34 -36.47 8.29
C ASN A 742 30.86 -36.31 8.68
N TYR A 743 30.17 -37.44 8.71
CA TYR A 743 28.74 -37.45 9.04
C TYR A 743 28.42 -37.01 10.48
N GLU A 744 29.32 -37.32 11.44
CA GLU A 744 29.14 -36.92 12.84
C GLU A 744 29.19 -35.40 13.01
N LEU A 745 30.10 -34.71 12.32
CA LEU A 745 30.15 -33.26 12.28
C LEU A 745 28.91 -32.67 11.61
N PHE A 746 28.41 -33.32 10.56
CA PHE A 746 27.14 -32.91 9.95
C PHE A 746 25.97 -33.04 10.92
N LYS A 747 25.90 -34.09 11.73
CA LYS A 747 24.90 -34.26 12.78
C LYS A 747 25.03 -33.22 13.88
N GLN A 748 26.26 -32.82 14.24
CA GLN A 748 26.49 -31.70 15.16
C GLN A 748 25.95 -30.38 14.57
N TYR A 749 26.26 -30.11 13.29
CA TYR A 749 25.68 -28.94 12.58
C TYR A 749 24.15 -28.96 12.60
N THR A 750 23.54 -30.07 12.23
CA THR A 750 22.06 -30.15 12.23
C THR A 750 21.46 -29.99 13.62
N SER A 751 22.16 -30.48 14.66
CA SER A 751 21.73 -30.26 16.04
C SER A 751 21.81 -28.80 16.47
N MET A 752 22.87 -28.07 16.04
CA MET A 752 22.95 -26.62 16.31
C MET A 752 21.84 -25.83 15.63
N ILE A 753 21.48 -26.19 14.39
CA ILE A 753 20.46 -25.50 13.62
C ILE A 753 19.02 -25.85 14.10
N ASN A 754 18.78 -27.13 14.43
CA ASN A 754 17.41 -27.61 14.73
C ASN A 754 17.06 -27.58 16.23
N LYS A 755 18.03 -27.52 17.13
CA LYS A 755 17.80 -27.45 18.58
C LYS A 755 18.19 -26.08 19.11
N GLU A 756 17.66 -25.07 18.49
CA GLU A 756 17.95 -23.69 18.85
C GLU A 756 17.46 -23.40 20.27
N THR A 757 18.36 -23.00 21.15
CA THR A 757 18.03 -22.41 22.45
C THR A 757 17.56 -20.98 22.31
N SER A 758 17.77 -20.37 21.14
CA SER A 758 17.35 -19.02 20.76
C SER A 758 16.85 -19.07 19.33
N PRO A 759 15.54 -19.12 19.09
CA PRO A 759 15.00 -19.19 17.74
C PRO A 759 15.28 -17.87 17.00
N VAL A 760 15.96 -17.98 15.85
CA VAL A 760 16.24 -16.85 14.95
C VAL A 760 15.09 -16.65 13.96
N SER A 761 14.27 -17.67 13.73
CA SER A 761 13.15 -17.67 12.81
C SER A 761 11.90 -18.29 13.43
N LEU A 762 10.73 -18.03 12.84
CA LEU A 762 9.47 -18.67 13.25
C LEU A 762 9.55 -20.20 13.15
N ARG A 763 10.28 -20.73 12.15
CA ARG A 763 10.50 -22.17 12.01
C ARG A 763 11.20 -22.76 13.23
N GLY A 764 12.12 -22.03 13.88
CA GLY A 764 12.78 -22.47 15.12
C GLY A 764 11.83 -22.72 16.29
N LEU A 765 10.62 -22.17 16.26
CA LEU A 765 9.55 -22.38 17.23
C LEU A 765 8.65 -23.58 16.91
N MET A 766 8.81 -24.21 15.74
CA MET A 766 7.96 -25.30 15.27
C MET A 766 8.61 -26.65 15.53
N ASP A 767 7.81 -27.67 15.82
CA ASP A 767 8.24 -29.05 15.90
C ASP A 767 7.25 -29.97 15.18
N PHE A 768 7.67 -31.20 14.89
CA PHE A 768 6.79 -32.20 14.30
C PHE A 768 5.94 -32.89 15.37
N ASN A 769 4.68 -33.12 15.03
CA ASN A 769 3.80 -33.95 15.84
C ASN A 769 4.07 -35.41 15.53
N TYR A 770 5.08 -36.00 16.20
CA TYR A 770 5.48 -37.38 15.98
C TYR A 770 4.43 -38.35 16.51
N PRO A 771 4.05 -39.39 15.75
CA PRO A 771 3.22 -40.43 16.25
C PRO A 771 3.96 -41.27 17.33
N SER A 772 3.21 -41.86 18.27
CA SER A 772 3.76 -42.67 19.35
C SER A 772 4.49 -43.95 18.86
N LYS A 773 4.14 -44.41 17.67
CA LYS A 773 4.75 -45.58 17.01
C LYS A 773 5.16 -45.22 15.60
N GLY A 774 6.45 -45.44 15.27
CA GLY A 774 6.98 -45.25 13.92
C GLY A 774 6.38 -46.28 12.94
N VAL A 775 6.37 -45.91 11.64
CA VAL A 775 6.02 -46.83 10.56
C VAL A 775 7.24 -47.68 10.17
N PRO A 776 7.03 -48.89 9.63
CA PRO A 776 8.13 -49.70 9.06
C PRO A 776 8.89 -48.96 7.98
N ILE A 777 10.19 -49.17 7.85
CA ILE A 777 11.05 -48.44 6.89
C ILE A 777 10.61 -48.67 5.43
N GLU A 778 9.98 -49.80 5.14
CA GLU A 778 9.46 -50.17 3.81
C GLU A 778 8.26 -49.33 3.40
N GLU A 779 7.56 -48.71 4.37
CA GLU A 779 6.43 -47.82 4.14
C GLU A 779 6.87 -46.36 4.01
N VAL A 780 8.14 -46.07 4.33
CA VAL A 780 8.72 -44.73 4.20
C VAL A 780 9.11 -44.47 2.75
N GLU A 781 8.78 -43.28 2.24
CA GLU A 781 9.19 -42.85 0.92
C GLU A 781 10.71 -42.91 0.73
N SER A 782 11.17 -43.43 -0.40
CA SER A 782 12.59 -43.55 -0.68
C SER A 782 13.30 -42.21 -0.83
N VAL A 783 14.58 -42.14 -0.48
CA VAL A 783 15.42 -40.93 -0.64
C VAL A 783 15.40 -40.44 -2.08
N ASP A 784 15.51 -41.34 -3.07
CA ASP A 784 15.45 -40.99 -4.50
C ASP A 784 14.12 -40.34 -4.92
N SER A 785 13.03 -40.68 -4.28
CA SER A 785 11.76 -40.01 -4.50
C SER A 785 11.70 -38.62 -3.83
N ILE A 786 12.19 -38.53 -2.59
CA ILE A 786 12.19 -37.30 -1.81
C ILE A 786 13.02 -36.21 -2.48
N VAL A 787 14.28 -36.54 -2.87
CA VAL A 787 15.22 -35.55 -3.43
C VAL A 787 14.76 -34.94 -4.75
N LYS A 788 13.90 -35.62 -5.52
CA LYS A 788 13.31 -35.07 -6.75
C LYS A 788 12.46 -33.80 -6.52
N ARG A 789 12.00 -33.61 -5.28
CA ARG A 789 11.23 -32.40 -4.90
C ARG A 789 12.11 -31.27 -4.40
N PHE A 790 13.38 -31.53 -4.13
CA PHE A 790 14.33 -30.50 -3.67
C PHE A 790 14.69 -29.56 -4.81
N LYS A 791 14.73 -28.27 -4.49
CA LYS A 791 15.06 -27.19 -5.41
C LYS A 791 16.04 -26.23 -4.74
N THR A 792 16.96 -25.66 -5.51
CA THR A 792 17.74 -24.52 -4.98
C THR A 792 16.92 -23.24 -5.03
N GLY A 793 17.26 -22.28 -4.19
CA GLY A 793 16.84 -20.89 -4.37
C GLY A 793 17.31 -20.35 -5.73
N ALA A 794 16.57 -19.38 -6.26
CA ALA A 794 16.94 -18.71 -7.50
C ALA A 794 18.10 -17.75 -7.25
N MET A 795 19.29 -18.08 -7.73
CA MET A 795 20.49 -17.26 -7.65
C MET A 795 20.95 -16.92 -9.05
N SER A 796 20.87 -15.63 -9.43
CA SER A 796 21.11 -15.21 -10.80
C SER A 796 22.59 -15.25 -11.19
N TYR A 797 22.83 -15.61 -12.45
CA TYR A 797 24.14 -15.57 -13.10
C TYR A 797 24.67 -14.14 -13.17
N GLY A 798 25.73 -13.85 -12.40
CA GLY A 798 26.26 -12.52 -12.18
C GLY A 798 26.06 -12.01 -10.75
N SER A 799 25.05 -12.47 -10.01
CA SER A 799 24.97 -12.25 -8.54
C SER A 799 25.91 -13.18 -7.79
N ILE A 800 26.06 -14.43 -8.29
CA ILE A 800 27.08 -15.40 -7.85
C ILE A 800 28.05 -15.68 -8.99
N SER A 801 29.20 -16.30 -8.68
CA SER A 801 30.20 -16.61 -9.69
C SER A 801 29.73 -17.71 -10.66
N LYS A 802 30.38 -17.81 -11.82
CA LYS A 802 30.13 -18.86 -12.83
C LYS A 802 30.28 -20.24 -12.22
N GLU A 803 31.36 -20.44 -11.47
CA GLU A 803 31.72 -21.74 -10.84
C GLU A 803 30.63 -22.16 -9.82
N ALA A 804 30.19 -21.24 -8.97
CA ALA A 804 29.15 -21.52 -7.99
C ALA A 804 27.80 -21.85 -8.68
N HIS A 805 27.44 -21.11 -9.71
CA HIS A 805 26.21 -21.33 -10.46
C HIS A 805 26.20 -22.69 -11.19
N GLU A 806 27.34 -23.09 -11.80
CA GLU A 806 27.51 -24.40 -12.45
C GLU A 806 27.53 -25.53 -11.44
N THR A 807 28.25 -25.38 -10.32
CA THR A 807 28.34 -26.39 -9.25
C THR A 807 26.96 -26.72 -8.67
N LEU A 808 26.11 -25.73 -8.44
CA LEU A 808 24.74 -25.98 -7.99
C LEU A 808 23.93 -26.80 -9.00
N ALA A 809 24.07 -26.50 -10.29
CA ALA A 809 23.40 -27.27 -11.34
C ALA A 809 23.88 -28.72 -11.39
N ILE A 810 25.22 -28.95 -11.35
CA ILE A 810 25.82 -30.26 -11.34
C ILE A 810 25.33 -31.08 -10.13
N ALA A 811 25.43 -30.49 -8.92
CA ALA A 811 25.05 -31.16 -7.69
C ALA A 811 23.57 -31.60 -7.72
N MET A 812 22.67 -30.69 -8.11
CA MET A 812 21.25 -31.00 -8.17
C MET A 812 20.92 -32.05 -9.26
N ASN A 813 21.57 -31.97 -10.42
CA ASN A 813 21.39 -32.98 -11.47
C ASN A 813 21.87 -34.37 -11.02
N MET A 814 22.96 -34.46 -10.25
CA MET A 814 23.46 -35.73 -9.74
C MET A 814 22.50 -36.43 -8.78
N ILE A 815 21.77 -35.67 -7.97
CA ILE A 815 20.76 -36.19 -7.02
C ILE A 815 19.33 -36.19 -7.58
N HIS A 816 19.16 -35.86 -8.84
CA HIS A 816 17.83 -35.70 -9.49
C HIS A 816 16.92 -34.63 -8.89
N GLY A 817 17.49 -33.70 -8.14
CA GLY A 817 16.86 -32.45 -7.72
C GLY A 817 16.85 -31.41 -8.84
N LYS A 818 16.50 -30.17 -8.52
CA LYS A 818 16.39 -29.08 -9.51
C LYS A 818 17.11 -27.83 -9.05
N SER A 819 18.08 -27.36 -9.82
CA SER A 819 18.68 -26.03 -9.64
C SER A 819 17.90 -24.99 -10.44
N ASN A 820 17.89 -23.75 -9.95
CA ASN A 820 17.22 -22.60 -10.54
C ASN A 820 18.26 -21.61 -11.07
N THR A 821 18.12 -21.19 -12.35
CA THR A 821 19.05 -20.24 -12.98
C THR A 821 19.01 -18.83 -12.35
N GLY A 822 17.94 -18.46 -11.65
CA GLY A 822 17.65 -17.05 -11.39
C GLY A 822 17.33 -16.30 -12.69
N GLU A 823 17.10 -15.00 -12.57
CA GLU A 823 16.67 -14.13 -13.69
C GLU A 823 17.77 -13.78 -14.70
N GLY A 824 19.03 -14.11 -14.41
CA GLY A 824 20.18 -13.71 -15.19
C GLY A 824 20.44 -14.53 -16.46
N GLY A 825 19.60 -15.50 -16.77
CA GLY A 825 19.81 -16.42 -17.89
C GLY A 825 20.86 -17.50 -17.58
N GLU A 826 21.26 -18.21 -18.63
CA GLU A 826 22.23 -19.29 -18.57
C GLU A 826 23.08 -19.33 -19.83
N ASP A 827 24.37 -19.58 -19.72
CA ASP A 827 25.24 -19.71 -20.88
C ASP A 827 24.76 -20.87 -21.77
N LEU A 828 24.67 -20.63 -23.07
CA LEU A 828 24.19 -21.61 -24.06
C LEU A 828 25.06 -22.91 -24.08
N GLU A 829 26.33 -22.81 -23.74
CA GLU A 829 27.23 -23.97 -23.66
C GLU A 829 26.78 -24.98 -22.59
N ARG A 830 26.06 -24.53 -21.57
CA ARG A 830 25.56 -25.37 -20.47
C ARG A 830 24.35 -26.21 -20.84
N LEU A 831 23.67 -25.89 -21.95
CA LEU A 831 22.48 -26.62 -22.40
C LEU A 831 22.79 -28.01 -22.97
N THR A 832 24.05 -28.31 -23.20
CA THR A 832 24.52 -29.61 -23.63
C THR A 832 25.48 -30.24 -22.59
N VAL A 833 25.42 -31.55 -22.44
CA VAL A 833 26.35 -32.26 -21.54
C VAL A 833 27.77 -32.11 -22.08
N GLY A 834 28.68 -31.68 -21.22
CA GLY A 834 30.06 -31.45 -21.59
C GLY A 834 30.83 -32.76 -21.85
N PRO A 835 32.08 -32.66 -22.40
CA PRO A 835 32.94 -33.83 -22.64
C PRO A 835 33.30 -34.57 -21.33
N ASP A 836 33.21 -33.90 -20.21
CA ASP A 836 33.42 -34.44 -18.85
C ASP A 836 32.22 -35.29 -18.34
N GLY A 837 31.14 -35.38 -19.13
CA GLY A 837 29.91 -36.08 -18.76
C GLY A 837 29.05 -35.35 -17.72
N LEU A 838 29.42 -34.14 -17.29
CA LEU A 838 28.69 -33.37 -16.30
C LEU A 838 27.56 -32.56 -16.96
N ASN A 839 26.39 -32.65 -16.39
CA ASN A 839 25.25 -31.84 -16.79
C ASN A 839 25.22 -30.54 -15.99
N LYS A 840 25.57 -29.43 -16.64
CA LYS A 840 25.60 -28.08 -16.08
C LYS A 840 24.31 -27.29 -16.30
N CYS A 841 23.34 -27.88 -16.99
CA CYS A 841 22.04 -27.24 -17.28
C CYS A 841 21.15 -27.22 -16.06
N SER A 842 20.72 -26.03 -15.64
CA SER A 842 19.74 -25.89 -14.56
C SER A 842 18.35 -26.33 -15.01
N ALA A 843 17.69 -27.16 -14.20
CA ALA A 843 16.36 -27.70 -14.53
C ALA A 843 15.25 -26.65 -14.50
N ILE A 844 15.37 -25.63 -13.64
CA ILE A 844 14.41 -24.52 -13.51
C ILE A 844 14.97 -23.29 -14.21
N LYS A 845 14.22 -22.76 -15.18
CA LYS A 845 14.54 -21.51 -15.87
C LYS A 845 13.64 -20.41 -15.34
N GLN A 846 14.23 -19.40 -14.68
CA GLN A 846 13.45 -18.28 -14.16
C GLN A 846 13.25 -17.20 -15.23
N VAL A 847 12.05 -16.63 -15.30
CA VAL A 847 11.66 -15.53 -16.18
C VAL A 847 11.17 -14.38 -15.33
N ALA A 848 11.86 -13.23 -15.38
CA ALA A 848 11.46 -11.98 -14.72
C ALA A 848 11.03 -10.92 -15.76
N SER A 849 11.62 -10.99 -16.94
CA SER A 849 11.25 -10.24 -18.14
C SER A 849 11.99 -10.86 -19.34
N GLY A 850 11.61 -10.50 -20.56
CA GLY A 850 12.32 -10.94 -21.78
C GLY A 850 13.72 -10.36 -21.93
N ARG A 851 14.17 -9.48 -21.05
CA ARG A 851 15.40 -8.67 -21.18
C ARG A 851 16.70 -9.40 -20.82
N PHE A 852 16.66 -10.45 -19.99
CA PHE A 852 17.85 -11.04 -19.37
C PHE A 852 18.19 -12.44 -19.87
N GLY A 853 18.43 -12.56 -21.18
CA GLY A 853 18.86 -13.82 -21.76
C GLY A 853 17.75 -14.87 -21.89
N VAL A 854 16.48 -14.46 -21.85
CA VAL A 854 15.34 -15.33 -22.14
C VAL A 854 15.22 -15.49 -23.65
N THR A 855 15.62 -16.66 -24.14
CA THR A 855 15.53 -17.05 -25.54
C THR A 855 14.66 -18.29 -25.68
N SER A 856 14.21 -18.61 -26.91
CA SER A 856 13.46 -19.84 -27.15
C SER A 856 14.27 -21.10 -26.77
N ARG A 857 15.60 -21.12 -27.00
CA ARG A 857 16.48 -22.22 -26.55
C ARG A 857 16.51 -22.36 -25.03
N TYR A 858 16.57 -21.24 -24.32
CA TYR A 858 16.50 -21.19 -22.85
C TYR A 858 15.19 -21.82 -22.36
N LEU A 859 14.03 -21.38 -22.89
CA LEU A 859 12.71 -21.87 -22.50
C LEU A 859 12.51 -23.36 -22.82
N VAL A 860 12.92 -23.81 -24.00
CA VAL A 860 12.76 -25.22 -24.42
C VAL A 860 13.63 -26.18 -23.62
N SER A 861 14.78 -25.71 -23.09
CA SER A 861 15.67 -26.53 -22.25
C SER A 861 15.16 -26.72 -20.80
N ALA A 862 14.08 -26.04 -20.41
CA ALA A 862 13.56 -26.08 -19.05
C ALA A 862 12.77 -27.37 -18.77
N GLN A 863 12.92 -27.92 -17.55
CA GLN A 863 11.99 -28.88 -16.96
C GLN A 863 10.88 -28.17 -16.20
N GLU A 864 11.19 -26.96 -15.70
CA GLU A 864 10.24 -26.06 -15.03
C GLU A 864 10.60 -24.62 -15.42
N ILE A 865 9.60 -23.85 -15.80
CA ILE A 865 9.71 -22.40 -16.06
C ILE A 865 9.10 -21.68 -14.87
N GLN A 866 9.88 -20.83 -14.24
CA GLN A 866 9.42 -20.07 -13.07
C GLN A 866 9.24 -18.60 -13.41
N ILE A 867 8.02 -18.13 -13.30
CA ILE A 867 7.67 -16.71 -13.40
C ILE A 867 8.01 -16.05 -12.05
N LYS A 868 8.90 -15.07 -12.05
CA LYS A 868 9.27 -14.30 -10.86
C LYS A 868 8.40 -13.04 -10.79
N MET A 869 7.43 -13.00 -9.88
CA MET A 869 6.62 -11.81 -9.66
C MET A 869 7.29 -10.81 -8.71
N ALA A 870 7.96 -11.32 -7.67
CA ALA A 870 8.69 -10.50 -6.71
C ALA A 870 9.86 -11.27 -6.09
N GLN A 871 10.72 -10.57 -5.33
CA GLN A 871 11.84 -11.12 -4.61
C GLN A 871 11.81 -10.67 -3.16
N GLY A 872 12.02 -11.58 -2.19
CA GLY A 872 11.88 -11.31 -0.77
C GLY A 872 12.79 -10.20 -0.24
N ALA A 873 14.03 -10.12 -0.71
CA ALA A 873 14.99 -9.10 -0.28
C ALA A 873 14.69 -7.67 -0.82
N LYS A 874 13.91 -7.57 -1.88
CA LYS A 874 13.57 -6.29 -2.52
C LYS A 874 12.24 -6.37 -3.28
N PRO A 875 11.13 -6.63 -2.60
CA PRO A 875 9.84 -6.68 -3.27
C PRO A 875 9.51 -5.32 -3.90
N GLY A 876 8.93 -5.36 -5.11
CA GLY A 876 8.53 -4.15 -5.83
C GLY A 876 9.68 -3.33 -6.42
N GLU A 877 10.93 -3.74 -6.26
CA GLU A 877 12.09 -3.08 -6.86
C GLU A 877 12.56 -3.78 -8.13
N GLY A 878 13.23 -3.01 -8.99
CA GLY A 878 13.89 -3.53 -10.17
C GLY A 878 15.18 -4.29 -9.89
N GLY A 879 15.70 -4.93 -10.93
CA GLY A 879 17.01 -5.58 -10.91
C GLY A 879 18.12 -4.53 -10.85
N HIS A 880 19.13 -4.79 -10.03
CA HIS A 880 20.37 -4.01 -9.98
C HIS A 880 21.57 -4.96 -9.95
N LEU A 881 22.47 -4.81 -10.91
CA LEU A 881 23.75 -5.49 -10.92
C LEU A 881 24.87 -4.44 -11.06
N PRO A 882 25.72 -4.25 -10.03
CA PRO A 882 26.80 -3.26 -10.08
C PRO A 882 27.77 -3.51 -11.23
N ALA A 883 28.36 -2.46 -11.78
CA ALA A 883 29.30 -2.51 -12.90
C ALA A 883 30.44 -3.52 -12.69
N GLY A 884 30.99 -3.61 -11.47
CA GLY A 884 32.06 -4.53 -11.12
C GLY A 884 31.68 -6.02 -11.16
N LYS A 885 30.38 -6.35 -11.23
CA LYS A 885 29.85 -7.73 -11.40
C LYS A 885 29.53 -8.07 -12.84
N VAL A 886 29.55 -7.12 -13.76
CA VAL A 886 29.22 -7.32 -15.19
C VAL A 886 30.46 -7.71 -15.96
N TYR A 887 30.93 -8.94 -15.76
CA TYR A 887 32.03 -9.56 -16.51
C TYR A 887 31.66 -9.78 -17.98
N PRO A 888 32.62 -9.98 -18.90
CA PRO A 888 32.34 -10.22 -20.33
C PRO A 888 31.38 -11.39 -20.60
N TRP A 889 31.49 -12.48 -19.85
CA TRP A 889 30.58 -13.64 -19.99
C TRP A 889 29.19 -13.37 -19.44
N ILE A 890 29.06 -12.53 -18.41
CA ILE A 890 27.77 -12.10 -17.90
C ILE A 890 27.09 -11.17 -18.91
N ALA A 891 27.84 -10.19 -19.42
CA ALA A 891 27.35 -9.27 -20.44
C ALA A 891 26.88 -10.00 -21.71
N LYS A 892 27.63 -11.01 -22.15
CA LYS A 892 27.26 -11.87 -23.29
C LYS A 892 25.90 -12.55 -23.05
N THR A 893 25.70 -13.16 -21.89
CA THR A 893 24.48 -13.88 -21.54
C THR A 893 23.28 -12.93 -21.35
N ARG A 894 23.51 -11.74 -20.80
CA ARG A 894 22.47 -10.73 -20.57
C ARG A 894 22.27 -9.73 -21.71
N HIS A 895 22.97 -9.92 -22.85
CA HIS A 895 22.93 -9.02 -24.00
C HIS A 895 23.22 -7.54 -23.63
N SER A 896 24.29 -7.33 -22.83
CA SER A 896 24.67 -6.02 -22.28
C SER A 896 26.16 -5.74 -22.49
N THR A 897 26.63 -4.58 -22.00
CA THR A 897 28.04 -4.16 -22.12
C THR A 897 28.84 -4.50 -20.88
N PRO A 898 30.02 -5.15 -21.01
CA PRO A 898 30.87 -5.44 -19.86
C PRO A 898 31.28 -4.18 -19.09
N GLY A 899 31.30 -4.27 -17.76
CA GLY A 899 31.72 -3.16 -16.89
C GLY A 899 30.71 -2.02 -16.76
N VAL A 900 29.52 -2.14 -17.33
CA VAL A 900 28.43 -1.18 -17.18
C VAL A 900 27.38 -1.76 -16.24
N GLY A 901 26.98 -1.02 -15.20
CA GLY A 901 25.93 -1.44 -14.26
C GLY A 901 24.60 -1.62 -14.96
N LEU A 902 23.84 -2.64 -14.52
CA LEU A 902 22.55 -2.99 -15.09
C LEU A 902 21.43 -2.59 -14.13
N ILE A 903 20.43 -1.85 -14.63
CA ILE A 903 19.21 -1.51 -13.94
C ILE A 903 18.04 -1.99 -14.79
N SER A 904 17.04 -2.58 -14.16
CA SER A 904 15.81 -3.01 -14.82
C SER A 904 14.59 -2.63 -13.99
N PRO A 905 13.42 -2.47 -14.61
CA PRO A 905 12.17 -2.27 -13.88
C PRO A 905 11.84 -3.48 -12.99
N PRO A 906 10.86 -3.36 -12.09
CA PRO A 906 10.33 -4.51 -11.34
C PRO A 906 9.96 -5.67 -12.26
N PRO A 907 10.07 -6.93 -11.79
CA PRO A 907 9.66 -8.07 -12.58
C PRO A 907 8.20 -7.96 -13.02
N HIS A 908 7.94 -8.21 -14.32
CA HIS A 908 6.59 -8.20 -14.89
C HIS A 908 5.74 -7.00 -14.47
N HIS A 909 6.30 -5.81 -14.50
CA HIS A 909 5.64 -4.54 -14.14
C HIS A 909 4.45 -4.18 -15.03
N ASP A 910 4.21 -4.92 -16.09
CA ASP A 910 3.09 -4.86 -17.04
C ASP A 910 1.96 -5.85 -16.71
N ILE A 911 2.09 -6.64 -15.66
CA ILE A 911 1.03 -7.51 -15.14
C ILE A 911 0.25 -6.79 -14.07
N TYR A 912 -1.03 -6.56 -14.32
CA TYR A 912 -1.94 -5.81 -13.46
C TYR A 912 -3.04 -6.68 -12.83
N SER A 913 -3.16 -7.93 -13.28
CA SER A 913 -4.23 -8.82 -12.85
C SER A 913 -3.82 -10.29 -12.95
N ILE A 914 -4.61 -11.17 -12.31
CA ILE A 914 -4.47 -12.62 -12.43
C ILE A 914 -4.67 -13.07 -13.91
N GLU A 915 -5.50 -12.36 -14.65
CA GLU A 915 -5.77 -12.65 -16.07
C GLU A 915 -4.54 -12.40 -16.94
N ASP A 916 -3.81 -11.29 -16.71
CA ASP A 916 -2.55 -11.02 -17.41
C ASP A 916 -1.51 -12.10 -17.09
N LEU A 917 -1.45 -12.52 -15.83
CA LEU A 917 -0.58 -13.62 -15.42
C LEU A 917 -1.00 -14.95 -16.05
N ALA A 918 -2.31 -15.22 -16.17
CA ALA A 918 -2.83 -16.41 -16.84
C ALA A 918 -2.43 -16.44 -18.32
N GLN A 919 -2.45 -15.30 -19.01
CA GLN A 919 -1.95 -15.17 -20.38
C GLN A 919 -0.46 -15.52 -20.46
N LEU A 920 0.36 -14.98 -19.57
CA LEU A 920 1.81 -15.29 -19.52
C LEU A 920 2.05 -16.78 -19.23
N ILE A 921 1.30 -17.37 -18.31
CA ILE A 921 1.37 -18.82 -17.99
C ILE A 921 1.04 -19.65 -19.25
N TYR A 922 -0.01 -19.27 -19.96
CA TYR A 922 -0.42 -19.93 -21.20
C TYR A 922 0.66 -19.82 -22.29
N ASP A 923 1.22 -18.64 -22.50
CA ASP A 923 2.26 -18.39 -23.52
C ASP A 923 3.53 -19.20 -23.23
N LEU A 924 4.00 -19.20 -21.97
CA LEU A 924 5.17 -19.99 -21.56
C LEU A 924 4.90 -21.50 -21.64
N LYS A 925 3.68 -21.95 -21.36
CA LYS A 925 3.28 -23.35 -21.52
C LYS A 925 3.28 -23.77 -23.00
N ASN A 926 2.90 -22.86 -23.91
CA ASN A 926 2.99 -23.13 -25.35
C ASN A 926 4.42 -23.08 -25.87
N ALA A 927 5.29 -22.24 -25.27
CA ALA A 927 6.73 -22.25 -25.61
C ALA A 927 7.41 -23.57 -25.23
N ASN A 928 7.00 -24.19 -24.12
CA ASN A 928 7.49 -25.51 -23.69
C ASN A 928 6.37 -26.31 -22.99
N ARG A 929 5.68 -27.15 -23.77
CA ARG A 929 4.56 -27.97 -23.29
C ARG A 929 4.94 -29.00 -22.23
N ASN A 930 6.20 -29.43 -22.20
CA ASN A 930 6.71 -30.44 -21.26
C ASN A 930 7.11 -29.84 -19.92
N ALA A 931 7.47 -28.56 -19.88
CA ALA A 931 7.86 -27.90 -18.64
C ALA A 931 6.64 -27.63 -17.74
N ARG A 932 6.84 -27.76 -16.44
CA ARG A 932 5.88 -27.24 -15.45
C ARG A 932 5.99 -25.72 -15.39
N ILE A 933 4.88 -25.03 -15.19
CA ILE A 933 4.89 -23.59 -14.94
C ILE A 933 4.79 -23.34 -13.44
N SER A 934 5.76 -22.60 -12.95
CA SER A 934 5.89 -22.19 -11.56
C SER A 934 5.71 -20.68 -11.45
N VAL A 935 5.06 -20.20 -10.38
CA VAL A 935 4.98 -18.78 -10.05
C VAL A 935 5.59 -18.54 -8.69
N LYS A 936 6.53 -17.60 -8.61
CA LYS A 936 7.18 -17.19 -7.36
C LYS A 936 6.50 -15.93 -6.83
N LEU A 937 5.92 -16.04 -5.64
CA LEU A 937 5.33 -14.97 -4.84
C LEU A 937 6.17 -14.72 -3.58
N VAL A 938 5.96 -13.58 -2.95
CA VAL A 938 6.59 -13.23 -1.68
C VAL A 938 5.54 -13.16 -0.58
N SER A 939 5.90 -13.63 0.61
CA SER A 939 5.04 -13.61 1.79
C SER A 939 4.63 -12.19 2.15
N GLU A 940 3.33 -11.96 2.16
CA GLU A 940 2.65 -10.76 2.67
C GLU A 940 1.23 -11.12 3.10
N ALA A 941 0.54 -10.23 3.79
CA ALA A 941 -0.86 -10.44 4.12
C ALA A 941 -1.72 -10.46 2.84
N GLY A 942 -2.54 -11.49 2.66
CA GLY A 942 -3.37 -11.68 1.46
C GLY A 942 -2.73 -12.53 0.36
N VAL A 943 -1.47 -12.95 0.50
CA VAL A 943 -0.78 -13.79 -0.50
C VAL A 943 -1.53 -15.08 -0.81
N GLY A 944 -2.29 -15.62 0.14
CA GLY A 944 -3.13 -16.80 -0.07
C GLY A 944 -4.21 -16.58 -1.12
N THR A 945 -4.83 -15.42 -1.13
CA THR A 945 -5.84 -15.05 -2.15
C THR A 945 -5.21 -14.94 -3.54
N VAL A 946 -4.05 -14.29 -3.63
CA VAL A 946 -3.27 -14.20 -4.86
C VAL A 946 -2.89 -15.59 -5.35
N ALA A 947 -2.40 -16.47 -4.46
CA ALA A 947 -2.03 -17.84 -4.79
C ALA A 947 -3.22 -18.69 -5.29
N ALA A 948 -4.42 -18.50 -4.72
CA ALA A 948 -5.62 -19.15 -5.21
C ALA A 948 -5.95 -18.73 -6.65
N GLY A 949 -5.81 -17.44 -6.96
CA GLY A 949 -5.93 -16.92 -8.32
C GLY A 949 -4.89 -17.52 -9.26
N VAL A 950 -3.64 -17.57 -8.86
CA VAL A 950 -2.51 -18.15 -9.61
C VAL A 950 -2.74 -19.64 -9.89
N ALA A 951 -3.26 -20.40 -8.93
CA ALA A 951 -3.61 -21.80 -9.12
C ALA A 951 -4.75 -21.97 -10.15
N LYS A 952 -5.77 -21.11 -10.11
CA LYS A 952 -6.86 -21.08 -11.11
C LYS A 952 -6.37 -20.69 -12.50
N ALA A 953 -5.36 -19.83 -12.59
CA ALA A 953 -4.71 -19.42 -13.84
C ALA A 953 -3.87 -20.54 -14.48
N GLY A 954 -3.71 -21.70 -13.83
CA GLY A 954 -3.06 -22.88 -14.39
C GLY A 954 -1.60 -23.07 -13.99
N ALA A 955 -1.08 -22.32 -13.01
CA ALA A 955 0.23 -22.60 -12.45
C ALA A 955 0.22 -23.97 -11.74
N GLN A 956 1.26 -24.76 -12.00
CA GLN A 956 1.42 -26.13 -11.47
C GLN A 956 2.25 -26.14 -10.19
N VAL A 957 3.01 -25.08 -9.95
CA VAL A 957 3.84 -24.88 -8.75
C VAL A 957 3.73 -23.44 -8.30
N ILE A 958 3.51 -23.21 -7.01
CA ILE A 958 3.54 -21.89 -6.39
C ILE A 958 4.66 -21.90 -5.35
N LEU A 959 5.63 -21.03 -5.51
CA LEU A 959 6.72 -20.83 -4.57
C LEU A 959 6.46 -19.60 -3.71
N ILE A 960 6.40 -19.76 -2.40
CA ILE A 960 6.32 -18.64 -1.44
C ILE A 960 7.72 -18.36 -0.90
N SER A 961 8.23 -17.17 -1.17
CA SER A 961 9.53 -16.68 -0.68
C SER A 961 9.35 -15.80 0.55
N GLY A 962 10.39 -15.66 1.36
CA GLY A 962 10.41 -14.78 2.54
C GLY A 962 11.41 -13.63 2.40
N HIS A 963 11.45 -12.78 3.43
CA HIS A 963 12.35 -11.61 3.52
C HIS A 963 13.83 -11.97 3.64
N ASP A 964 14.14 -13.18 4.09
CA ASP A 964 15.48 -13.68 4.46
C ASP A 964 16.39 -13.99 3.26
N GLY A 965 15.86 -13.98 2.03
CA GLY A 965 16.64 -14.25 0.82
C GLY A 965 17.64 -13.14 0.48
N GLY A 966 18.78 -13.54 -0.14
CA GLY A 966 19.79 -12.60 -0.64
C GLY A 966 19.43 -11.95 -1.97
N THR A 967 20.26 -10.99 -2.41
CA THR A 967 20.09 -10.26 -3.66
C THR A 967 21.44 -9.94 -4.30
N GLY A 968 21.46 -9.53 -5.56
CA GLY A 968 22.65 -9.00 -6.23
C GLY A 968 23.10 -7.65 -5.67
N ALA A 969 22.15 -6.76 -5.42
CA ALA A 969 22.28 -5.49 -4.70
C ALA A 969 20.89 -4.91 -4.37
N ALA A 970 20.72 -4.39 -3.17
CA ALA A 970 19.53 -3.64 -2.76
C ALA A 970 19.85 -2.67 -1.61
N PRO A 971 19.05 -1.63 -1.39
CA PRO A 971 19.13 -0.80 -0.20
C PRO A 971 19.04 -1.68 1.06
N ARG A 972 19.97 -1.47 1.99
CA ARG A 972 20.10 -2.36 3.14
C ARG A 972 18.92 -2.21 4.09
N ASN A 973 18.65 -1.00 4.56
CA ASN A 973 17.62 -0.76 5.57
C ASN A 973 16.21 -0.75 4.97
N SER A 974 15.97 0.03 3.93
CA SER A 974 14.62 0.20 3.36
C SER A 974 14.11 -1.03 2.60
N SER A 975 14.97 -1.95 2.20
CA SER A 975 14.56 -3.15 1.45
C SER A 975 14.94 -4.44 2.17
N ILE A 976 16.23 -4.72 2.38
CA ILE A 976 16.69 -6.02 2.87
C ILE A 976 16.16 -6.31 4.27
N HIS A 977 16.21 -5.35 5.19
CA HIS A 977 15.82 -5.57 6.59
C HIS A 977 14.33 -5.37 6.85
N ASN A 978 13.65 -4.49 6.12
CA ASN A 978 12.33 -4.00 6.51
C ASN A 978 11.22 -4.20 5.46
N ALA A 979 11.50 -4.87 4.34
CA ALA A 979 10.48 -5.24 3.35
C ALA A 979 10.30 -6.75 3.29
N GLY A 980 9.06 -7.20 3.15
CA GLY A 980 8.71 -8.62 3.13
C GLY A 980 8.59 -9.24 4.53
N LEU A 981 7.96 -10.39 4.56
CA LEU A 981 7.63 -11.14 5.77
C LEU A 981 8.31 -12.51 5.78
N PRO A 982 8.38 -13.19 6.94
CA PRO A 982 8.80 -14.58 6.99
C PRO A 982 7.96 -15.46 6.07
N TRP A 983 8.61 -16.36 5.31
CA TRP A 983 7.95 -17.25 4.37
C TRP A 983 6.97 -18.21 5.04
N GLU A 984 7.19 -18.53 6.31
CA GLU A 984 6.34 -19.40 7.12
C GLU A 984 4.90 -18.87 7.22
N LEU A 985 4.74 -17.56 7.38
CA LEU A 985 3.41 -16.92 7.43
C LEU A 985 2.69 -17.04 6.07
N GLY A 986 3.37 -16.68 5.00
CA GLY A 986 2.80 -16.72 3.65
C GLY A 986 2.51 -18.14 3.17
N LEU A 987 3.37 -19.11 3.51
CA LEU A 987 3.16 -20.53 3.15
C LEU A 987 1.94 -21.11 3.87
N ALA A 988 1.81 -20.86 5.18
CA ALA A 988 0.67 -21.33 5.98
C ALA A 988 -0.64 -20.75 5.45
N GLU A 989 -0.69 -19.44 5.20
CA GLU A 989 -1.85 -18.76 4.63
C GLU A 989 -2.22 -19.32 3.25
N THR A 990 -1.22 -19.47 2.37
CA THR A 990 -1.42 -20.02 1.01
C THR A 990 -1.95 -21.44 1.07
N HIS A 991 -1.35 -22.30 1.89
CA HIS A 991 -1.75 -23.69 2.01
C HIS A 991 -3.20 -23.81 2.48
N GLN A 992 -3.58 -23.10 3.53
CA GLN A 992 -4.94 -23.09 4.07
C GLN A 992 -5.94 -22.54 3.05
N THR A 993 -5.60 -21.42 2.37
CA THR A 993 -6.49 -20.83 1.35
C THR A 993 -6.73 -21.79 0.18
N LEU A 994 -5.69 -22.48 -0.30
CA LEU A 994 -5.83 -23.48 -1.36
C LEU A 994 -6.71 -24.67 -0.93
N ILE A 995 -6.58 -25.14 0.31
CA ILE A 995 -7.45 -26.21 0.86
C ILE A 995 -8.90 -25.75 0.90
N MET A 996 -9.17 -24.59 1.49
CA MET A 996 -10.52 -24.03 1.62
C MET A 996 -11.23 -23.83 0.27
N ASN A 997 -10.47 -23.53 -0.78
CA ASN A 997 -10.99 -23.35 -2.12
C ASN A 997 -10.97 -24.63 -2.99
N GLY A 998 -10.59 -25.79 -2.43
CA GLY A 998 -10.50 -27.06 -3.17
C GLY A 998 -9.46 -27.05 -4.29
N LEU A 999 -8.42 -26.22 -4.17
CA LEU A 999 -7.35 -26.03 -5.17
C LEU A 999 -6.08 -26.79 -4.84
N ARG A 1000 -5.91 -27.25 -3.58
CA ARG A 1000 -4.65 -27.86 -3.14
C ARG A 1000 -4.32 -29.18 -3.84
N ASN A 1001 -5.33 -29.87 -4.34
CA ASN A 1001 -5.21 -31.20 -5.02
C ASN A 1001 -5.27 -31.07 -6.56
N LYS A 1002 -5.24 -29.89 -7.10
CA LYS A 1002 -5.26 -29.64 -8.56
C LYS A 1002 -3.87 -29.63 -9.18
#